data_915a74309a449cfe13c623b5fbee557a
#
_entry.id   915a74309a449cfe13c623b5fbee557a
#
_cell.length_a   1.000
_cell.length_b   1.000
_cell.length_c   1.000
_cell.angle_alpha   90.00
_cell.angle_beta   90.00
_cell.angle_gamma   90.00
#
_symmetry.space_group_name_H-M   'P 1'
#
loop_
_entity.id
_entity.type
_entity.pdbx_description
1 polymer ?
#
loop_
_entity_poly.entity_id
_entity_poly.type
_entity_poly.pdbx_seq_one_letter_code
_entity_poly.pdbx_strand_id
1 'polypeptide(L)'
;MVQSMRKETKTENLLQTLKNTDLNAFRPVVFWSVNSCLQEDELRRQLREMKSFGLGGIVFHARAGMTTPYLSEDWFRMVGVSLEEAAALGMQVWMYDEFGWPSGFVGGRLLADEANRARYLEYEVKDSFDAQAYAVYSLDEGVPRLLRQGETAQKYHTIYMRSSDAYVDILNPAVTEQFIAATYEPYYERFAPRFGRELVGFFTDEPQYYRYATPISAVTEEEFEKTYGEELKSGLLYLFLQEERAYPFRVKYYNLMNRLYCENFYKKLYDWCRAHGCKLTGHSVEETFFFTQMWGGADCATSYLYEDVPAIDNLAKYSPAGISAKNIGSVAAQTGKNLVMTETFGCSSYSVTPRELRLIGDKQYVFGVDLMCQHLYNYSLAGQGKIDHPVSFGRTLPWIEGYKTLNDYFAALGYLIASSQEEAPVAVVTPMESVYLDYLRLDETAARENVDIGFAAVADELRRNGIAYHFVNEKVLEKLGGTSDGNLTVGGRTYSAVLLANCRELKGNTVRLLGEMCAAGGKLAVAGAKPAYVDGIRTDVPLRANIECKDLPKPAAVRAAGLDYTLRRLPDGRRFFFAVNEGDEPARIELSGDFAPINLETGEGFAPQSVFEVPAHGSLLAEENGSYAQPAFRAAKTVSLVPQFVGAAPNCLTVENVKVALESGETLHGYAYGVYETLIKRGYKGKMRVTYAFFSDAAREIELTAEKQKVRGERFNGEPIAFVQSEEDINFKKARLQAKAGENVYEYEAELADAEQVRGVLFEASVPESLRNCFSYSTYMEPVYIAGDFDVKGDGIAAKQPKSAGDLTAQGMDNFCGAVEYSFTAEAEGRVRLRPVGNYSMCEFICGEKRAAALLGGCAEMELGKGAHAFTVRCYSTMRNRFGPFHWVQNEDGGVSPDSFTLRGGWTDEHTNPGYTPERRLVPFGLSAVEISF
;
A
#
# COMPACT_ATOMS: atom_id res chain seq x y z
N MET A 1 -37.17 14.97 51.11
CA MET A 1 -37.31 16.08 50.17
C MET A 1 -35.95 16.45 49.67
N VAL A 2 -35.45 15.71 48.70
CA VAL A 2 -34.26 16.05 47.90
C VAL A 2 -34.55 15.53 46.48
N GLN A 3 -35.26 16.35 45.72
CA GLN A 3 -35.33 16.18 44.28
C GLN A 3 -34.02 16.73 43.72
N SER A 4 -33.06 15.84 43.37
CA SER A 4 -31.89 16.20 42.63
C SER A 4 -32.29 16.53 41.20
N MET A 5 -32.12 17.76 40.80
CA MET A 5 -32.11 18.23 39.43
C MET A 5 -31.10 17.39 38.66
N ARG A 6 -31.57 16.46 37.83
CA ARG A 6 -30.77 15.96 36.69
C ARG A 6 -30.60 17.14 35.72
N LYS A 7 -29.45 17.80 35.79
CA LYS A 7 -28.97 18.55 34.62
C LYS A 7 -28.87 17.55 33.47
N GLU A 8 -29.71 17.71 32.47
CA GLU A 8 -29.46 17.14 31.15
C GLU A 8 -28.17 17.75 30.65
N THR A 9 -27.06 17.06 30.86
CA THR A 9 -25.83 17.32 30.11
C THR A 9 -26.18 16.98 28.67
N LYS A 10 -26.35 17.99 27.80
CA LYS A 10 -26.38 17.79 26.36
C LYS A 10 -25.15 16.95 26.01
N THR A 11 -25.37 15.73 25.56
CA THR A 11 -24.28 14.87 25.07
C THR A 11 -23.65 15.61 23.89
N GLU A 12 -22.35 15.86 23.95
CA GLU A 12 -21.62 16.47 22.83
C GLU A 12 -21.75 15.58 21.58
N ASN A 13 -21.97 16.20 20.43
CA ASN A 13 -21.99 15.47 19.16
C ASN A 13 -20.56 15.06 18.72
N LEU A 14 -20.45 14.17 17.72
CA LEU A 14 -19.16 13.64 17.28
C LEU A 14 -18.19 14.73 16.83
N LEU A 15 -18.66 15.74 16.09
CA LEU A 15 -17.79 16.84 15.65
C LEU A 15 -17.23 17.65 16.82
N GLN A 16 -18.03 17.86 17.90
CA GLN A 16 -17.54 18.53 19.09
C GLN A 16 -16.51 17.67 19.82
N THR A 17 -16.74 16.36 19.90
CA THR A 17 -15.77 15.41 20.46
C THR A 17 -14.45 15.45 19.69
N LEU A 18 -14.49 15.41 18.36
CA LEU A 18 -13.29 15.50 17.52
C LEU A 18 -12.53 16.82 17.73
N LYS A 19 -13.23 17.95 17.87
CA LYS A 19 -12.60 19.25 18.12
C LYS A 19 -11.90 19.33 19.49
N ASN A 20 -12.40 18.59 20.47
CA ASN A 20 -11.90 18.60 21.85
C ASN A 20 -10.86 17.49 22.11
N THR A 21 -10.59 16.62 21.14
CA THR A 21 -9.68 15.47 21.26
C THR A 21 -8.33 15.75 20.61
N ASP A 22 -7.24 15.34 21.28
CA ASP A 22 -5.94 15.29 20.64
C ASP A 22 -5.88 14.08 19.68
N LEU A 23 -5.86 14.38 18.39
CA LEU A 23 -5.83 13.38 17.32
C LEU A 23 -4.40 12.95 16.92
N ASN A 24 -3.37 13.39 17.63
CA ASN A 24 -1.99 13.19 17.19
C ASN A 24 -1.62 11.71 17.04
N ALA A 25 -2.15 10.83 17.89
CA ALA A 25 -1.90 9.38 17.84
C ALA A 25 -2.54 8.67 16.63
N PHE A 26 -3.54 9.29 15.99
CA PHE A 26 -4.29 8.75 14.85
C PHE A 26 -3.92 9.43 13.53
N ARG A 27 -3.01 10.41 13.57
CA ARG A 27 -2.48 11.03 12.37
C ARG A 27 -1.68 10.03 11.57
N PRO A 28 -1.84 10.04 10.24
CA PRO A 28 -1.02 9.18 9.39
C PRO A 28 0.47 9.31 9.69
N VAL A 29 1.17 8.20 9.63
CA VAL A 29 2.63 8.15 9.52
C VAL A 29 3.00 7.98 8.05
N VAL A 30 4.25 8.22 7.69
CA VAL A 30 4.71 8.06 6.31
C VAL A 30 6.00 7.25 6.27
N PHE A 31 6.16 6.37 5.29
CA PHE A 31 7.46 5.82 4.96
C PHE A 31 8.36 6.94 4.47
N TRP A 32 9.34 7.28 5.28
CA TRP A 32 10.39 8.22 4.90
C TRP A 32 11.54 7.47 4.28
N SER A 33 11.50 7.33 2.95
CA SER A 33 12.53 6.70 2.14
C SER A 33 13.81 7.55 2.17
N VAL A 34 14.75 7.20 3.05
CA VAL A 34 16.04 7.92 3.15
C VAL A 34 17.04 7.39 2.12
N ASN A 35 16.81 7.77 0.88
CA ASN A 35 17.39 7.22 -0.33
C ASN A 35 18.55 8.06 -0.93
N SER A 36 19.36 8.71 -0.08
CA SER A 36 20.48 9.53 -0.55
C SER A 36 21.61 9.59 0.48
N CYS A 37 22.58 10.48 0.29
CA CYS A 37 23.53 10.90 1.32
C CYS A 37 22.82 11.79 2.33
N LEU A 38 22.66 11.29 3.56
CA LEU A 38 21.91 12.00 4.59
C LEU A 38 22.66 13.23 5.12
N GLN A 39 21.92 14.31 5.32
CA GLN A 39 22.42 15.58 5.85
C GLN A 39 21.53 16.04 7.01
N GLU A 40 22.11 16.47 8.10
CA GLU A 40 21.40 16.85 9.32
C GLU A 40 20.36 17.95 9.10
N ASP A 41 20.76 19.04 8.42
CA ASP A 41 19.86 20.18 8.17
C ASP A 41 18.66 19.76 7.30
N GLU A 42 18.86 18.88 6.33
CA GLU A 42 17.80 18.39 5.45
C GLU A 42 16.84 17.45 6.19
N LEU A 43 17.35 16.56 7.04
CA LEU A 43 16.50 15.71 7.88
C LEU A 43 15.58 16.55 8.77
N ARG A 44 16.14 17.56 9.46
CA ARG A 44 15.36 18.47 10.30
C ARG A 44 14.33 19.27 9.48
N ARG A 45 14.73 19.74 8.29
CA ARG A 45 13.84 20.48 7.40
C ARG A 45 12.64 19.64 6.96
N GLN A 46 12.90 18.39 6.51
CA GLN A 46 11.84 17.52 6.04
C GLN A 46 10.89 17.09 7.18
N LEU A 47 11.38 16.84 8.38
CA LEU A 47 10.53 16.53 9.54
C LEU A 47 9.59 17.69 9.89
N ARG A 48 10.10 18.96 9.90
CA ARG A 48 9.25 20.13 10.10
C ARG A 48 8.19 20.27 9.03
N GLU A 49 8.54 19.97 7.80
CA GLU A 49 7.63 19.97 6.67
C GLU A 49 6.53 18.91 6.80
N MET A 50 6.90 17.65 7.09
CA MET A 50 5.96 16.56 7.37
C MET A 50 5.00 16.92 8.49
N LYS A 51 5.49 17.54 9.58
CA LYS A 51 4.62 18.03 10.66
C LYS A 51 3.65 19.10 10.18
N SER A 52 4.08 20.02 9.32
CA SER A 52 3.22 21.06 8.77
C SER A 52 2.11 20.49 7.88
N PHE A 53 2.37 19.36 7.23
CA PHE A 53 1.40 18.61 6.44
C PHE A 53 0.44 17.74 7.28
N GLY A 54 0.53 17.81 8.60
CA GLY A 54 -0.38 17.09 9.50
C GLY A 54 -0.04 15.63 9.74
N LEU A 55 1.17 15.18 9.38
CA LEU A 55 1.65 13.85 9.71
C LEU A 55 1.95 13.72 11.22
N GLY A 56 1.62 12.57 11.79
CA GLY A 56 1.83 12.23 13.20
C GLY A 56 3.18 11.58 13.48
N GLY A 57 3.83 11.05 12.44
CA GLY A 57 5.09 10.34 12.58
C GLY A 57 5.67 9.88 11.25
N ILE A 58 6.76 9.15 11.37
CA ILE A 58 7.52 8.57 10.25
C ILE A 58 7.84 7.11 10.51
N VAL A 59 8.02 6.35 9.45
CA VAL A 59 8.82 5.12 9.45
C VAL A 59 10.16 5.46 8.80
N PHE A 60 11.24 5.45 9.57
CA PHE A 60 12.59 5.81 9.10
C PHE A 60 13.18 4.64 8.31
N HIS A 61 13.09 4.70 6.99
CA HIS A 61 13.30 3.58 6.08
C HIS A 61 14.55 3.77 5.21
N ALA A 62 15.58 2.95 5.44
CA ALA A 62 16.75 2.84 4.56
C ALA A 62 16.34 2.22 3.23
N ARG A 63 16.54 2.93 2.12
CA ARG A 63 16.04 2.52 0.81
C ARG A 63 17.08 2.65 -0.29
N ALA A 64 16.88 1.95 -1.42
CA ALA A 64 17.74 2.01 -2.59
C ALA A 64 17.99 3.45 -3.05
N GLY A 65 19.23 3.77 -3.39
CA GLY A 65 19.73 5.14 -3.63
C GLY A 65 20.47 5.74 -2.44
N MET A 66 20.33 5.16 -1.22
CA MET A 66 21.06 5.63 -0.04
C MET A 66 22.55 5.35 -0.19
N THR A 67 23.37 6.38 0.12
CA THR A 67 24.83 6.28 0.12
C THR A 67 25.45 6.45 1.51
N THR A 68 24.68 6.85 2.51
CA THR A 68 25.07 6.74 3.93
C THR A 68 25.09 5.27 4.28
N PRO A 69 26.23 4.68 4.72
CA PRO A 69 26.28 3.24 4.94
C PRO A 69 25.32 2.80 6.04
N TYR A 70 24.44 1.85 5.74
CA TYR A 70 23.44 1.31 6.66
C TYR A 70 24.10 0.71 7.92
N LEU A 71 23.55 1.01 9.09
CA LEU A 71 24.05 0.59 10.41
C LEU A 71 25.50 1.01 10.73
N SER A 72 25.99 2.07 10.09
CA SER A 72 27.26 2.73 10.44
C SER A 72 27.07 3.79 11.53
N GLU A 73 28.18 4.30 12.09
CA GLU A 73 28.11 5.41 13.05
C GLU A 73 27.47 6.68 12.43
N ASP A 74 27.69 6.94 11.14
CA ASP A 74 27.02 8.03 10.44
C ASP A 74 25.51 7.79 10.31
N TRP A 75 25.08 6.56 10.06
CA TRP A 75 23.68 6.18 10.07
C TRP A 75 23.05 6.46 11.43
N PHE A 76 23.63 5.94 12.52
CA PHE A 76 23.09 6.14 13.86
C PHE A 76 23.10 7.61 14.29
N ARG A 77 24.09 8.39 13.85
CA ARG A 77 24.09 9.83 14.07
C ARG A 77 22.88 10.49 13.39
N MET A 78 22.54 10.11 12.14
CA MET A 78 21.38 10.66 11.43
C MET A 78 20.06 10.20 12.07
N VAL A 79 19.97 8.95 12.54
CA VAL A 79 18.84 8.48 13.35
C VAL A 79 18.68 9.32 14.62
N GLY A 80 19.78 9.58 15.33
CA GLY A 80 19.78 10.43 16.54
C GLY A 80 19.23 11.83 16.29
N VAL A 81 19.70 12.48 15.20
CA VAL A 81 19.20 13.79 14.74
C VAL A 81 17.69 13.76 14.46
N SER A 82 17.22 12.69 13.80
CA SER A 82 15.81 12.54 13.47
C SER A 82 14.95 12.33 14.72
N LEU A 83 15.42 11.53 15.68
CA LEU A 83 14.74 11.34 16.97
C LEU A 83 14.67 12.64 17.80
N GLU A 84 15.73 13.44 17.81
CA GLU A 84 15.73 14.74 18.49
C GLU A 84 14.70 15.71 17.89
N GLU A 85 14.68 15.83 16.57
CA GLU A 85 13.75 16.73 15.89
C GLU A 85 12.31 16.25 16.01
N ALA A 86 12.07 14.92 15.85
CA ALA A 86 10.75 14.33 16.04
C ALA A 86 10.21 14.56 17.45
N ALA A 87 11.04 14.38 18.49
CA ALA A 87 10.68 14.69 19.87
C ALA A 87 10.25 16.16 20.05
N ALA A 88 11.01 17.11 19.47
CA ALA A 88 10.70 18.54 19.53
C ALA A 88 9.38 18.89 18.83
N LEU A 89 9.01 18.14 17.79
CA LEU A 89 7.79 18.31 17.00
C LEU A 89 6.60 17.51 17.54
N GLY A 90 6.78 16.63 18.55
CA GLY A 90 5.77 15.70 19.03
C GLY A 90 5.35 14.69 17.95
N MET A 91 6.30 14.20 17.16
CA MET A 91 6.12 13.17 16.14
C MET A 91 6.60 11.82 16.63
N GLN A 92 5.95 10.75 16.15
CA GLN A 92 6.36 9.37 16.39
C GLN A 92 7.42 8.93 15.37
N VAL A 93 8.37 8.12 15.80
CA VAL A 93 9.36 7.47 14.91
C VAL A 93 9.22 5.96 15.06
N TRP A 94 8.95 5.29 13.97
CA TRP A 94 9.06 3.86 13.79
C TRP A 94 10.36 3.58 13.05
N MET A 95 11.13 2.63 13.49
CA MET A 95 12.32 2.21 12.76
C MET A 95 11.95 1.09 11.81
N TYR A 96 12.27 1.25 10.54
CA TYR A 96 12.24 0.16 9.59
C TYR A 96 13.43 -0.76 9.86
N ASP A 97 13.17 -2.04 10.05
CA ASP A 97 14.17 -2.98 10.59
C ASP A 97 15.16 -3.54 9.56
N GLU A 98 15.07 -3.09 8.30
CA GLU A 98 15.84 -3.61 7.18
C GLU A 98 16.41 -2.49 6.29
N PHE A 99 17.21 -2.87 5.30
CA PHE A 99 17.59 -2.05 4.16
C PHE A 99 16.89 -2.55 2.89
N GLY A 100 15.87 -1.81 2.41
CA GLY A 100 14.93 -2.32 1.40
C GLY A 100 13.99 -3.36 1.99
N TRP A 101 13.38 -4.21 1.19
CA TRP A 101 12.50 -5.29 1.60
C TRP A 101 12.86 -6.61 0.88
N PRO A 102 12.43 -7.77 1.40
CA PRO A 102 11.71 -8.03 2.64
C PRO A 102 12.61 -8.02 3.89
N SER A 103 12.02 -7.87 5.08
CA SER A 103 12.75 -7.88 6.36
C SER A 103 13.31 -9.24 6.71
N GLY A 104 14.48 -9.27 7.38
CA GLY A 104 15.04 -10.48 7.97
C GLY A 104 16.49 -10.81 7.60
N PHE A 105 17.11 -10.15 6.62
CA PHE A 105 18.42 -10.54 6.07
C PHE A 105 19.53 -9.48 6.16
N VAL A 106 19.22 -8.29 6.75
CA VAL A 106 20.18 -7.20 7.06
C VAL A 106 20.86 -6.69 5.78
N GLY A 107 20.09 -6.35 4.74
CA GLY A 107 20.63 -5.94 3.44
C GLY A 107 21.52 -7.00 2.79
N GLY A 108 21.24 -8.26 3.02
CA GLY A 108 22.00 -9.40 2.49
C GLY A 108 23.17 -9.86 3.37
N ARG A 109 23.48 -9.19 4.48
CA ARG A 109 24.65 -9.54 5.33
C ARG A 109 24.56 -10.95 5.91
N LEU A 110 23.36 -11.41 6.31
CA LEU A 110 23.18 -12.74 6.88
C LEU A 110 23.30 -13.86 5.83
N LEU A 111 23.17 -13.57 4.56
CA LEU A 111 23.33 -14.53 3.45
C LEU A 111 24.79 -14.99 3.26
N ALA A 112 25.76 -14.29 3.84
CA ALA A 112 27.17 -14.69 3.78
C ALA A 112 27.42 -16.05 4.44
N ASP A 113 26.63 -16.42 5.45
CA ASP A 113 26.61 -17.76 6.04
C ASP A 113 25.54 -18.61 5.33
N GLU A 114 25.96 -19.67 4.66
CA GLU A 114 25.04 -20.59 3.96
C GLU A 114 24.03 -21.27 4.91
N ALA A 115 24.37 -21.42 6.20
CA ALA A 115 23.47 -22.00 7.18
C ALA A 115 22.22 -21.13 7.42
N ASN A 116 22.31 -19.83 7.14
CA ASN A 116 21.20 -18.88 7.29
C ASN A 116 20.29 -18.82 6.07
N ARG A 117 20.68 -19.40 4.94
CA ARG A 117 19.94 -19.27 3.67
C ARG A 117 18.62 -20.04 3.71
N ALA A 118 17.58 -19.44 3.14
CA ALA A 118 16.29 -20.08 2.94
C ALA A 118 16.43 -21.36 2.12
N ARG A 119 15.63 -22.35 2.44
CA ARG A 119 15.65 -23.67 1.79
C ARG A 119 14.33 -23.96 1.12
N TYR A 120 14.39 -24.77 0.07
CA TYR A 120 13.21 -25.18 -0.68
C TYR A 120 13.37 -26.58 -1.25
N LEU A 121 12.23 -27.19 -1.61
CA LEU A 121 12.18 -28.49 -2.23
C LEU A 121 11.98 -28.36 -3.73
N GLU A 122 12.77 -29.11 -4.48
CA GLU A 122 12.69 -29.26 -5.93
C GLU A 122 12.34 -30.71 -6.26
N TYR A 123 11.39 -30.91 -7.16
CA TYR A 123 10.89 -32.21 -7.53
C TYR A 123 11.20 -32.56 -8.98
N GLU A 124 11.73 -33.76 -9.22
CA GLU A 124 12.02 -34.32 -10.54
C GLU A 124 11.65 -35.79 -10.62
N VAL A 125 11.31 -36.24 -11.82
CA VAL A 125 11.13 -37.68 -12.14
C VAL A 125 12.34 -38.18 -12.92
N LYS A 126 13.01 -39.25 -12.43
CA LYS A 126 14.24 -39.80 -12.99
C LYS A 126 14.07 -41.28 -13.34
N ASP A 127 14.99 -41.76 -14.20
CA ASP A 127 15.06 -43.19 -14.62
C ASP A 127 15.99 -44.03 -13.72
N SER A 128 16.70 -43.41 -12.80
CA SER A 128 17.62 -44.04 -11.86
C SER A 128 17.57 -43.40 -10.48
N PHE A 129 17.90 -44.19 -9.45
CA PHE A 129 18.04 -43.72 -8.10
C PHE A 129 19.16 -42.72 -8.00
N ASP A 130 18.90 -41.56 -7.36
CA ASP A 130 19.91 -40.55 -7.10
C ASP A 130 20.25 -40.51 -5.61
N ALA A 131 21.47 -40.89 -5.27
CA ALA A 131 21.94 -40.95 -3.90
C ALA A 131 22.19 -39.57 -3.26
N GLN A 132 22.20 -38.49 -4.08
CA GLN A 132 22.37 -37.12 -3.59
C GLN A 132 21.04 -36.44 -3.28
N ALA A 133 19.92 -37.09 -3.60
CA ALA A 133 18.61 -36.56 -3.31
C ALA A 133 18.31 -36.52 -1.81
N TYR A 134 17.49 -35.58 -1.39
CA TYR A 134 16.97 -35.50 -0.02
C TYR A 134 16.01 -36.65 0.28
N ALA A 135 15.17 -37.03 -0.69
CA ALA A 135 14.31 -38.20 -0.63
C ALA A 135 14.00 -38.73 -2.05
N VAL A 136 13.84 -40.03 -2.18
CA VAL A 136 13.50 -40.71 -3.43
C VAL A 136 12.33 -41.66 -3.20
N TYR A 137 11.35 -41.63 -4.10
CA TYR A 137 10.14 -42.46 -3.96
C TYR A 137 9.86 -43.29 -5.22
N SER A 138 9.14 -44.41 -5.02
CA SER A 138 8.29 -45.04 -6.05
C SER A 138 6.84 -44.64 -5.83
N LEU A 139 6.05 -44.68 -6.87
CA LEU A 139 4.57 -44.59 -6.79
C LEU A 139 3.97 -45.98 -7.04
N ASP A 140 3.64 -46.69 -5.97
CA ASP A 140 3.06 -48.01 -6.03
C ASP A 140 1.53 -47.83 -5.96
N GLU A 141 0.84 -48.04 -7.09
CA GLU A 141 -0.61 -47.74 -7.26
C GLU A 141 -0.99 -46.28 -6.84
N GLY A 142 -0.08 -45.34 -7.11
CA GLY A 142 -0.25 -43.92 -6.74
C GLY A 142 0.09 -43.61 -5.28
N VAL A 143 0.55 -44.56 -4.48
CA VAL A 143 1.00 -44.35 -3.09
C VAL A 143 2.51 -44.12 -3.07
N PRO A 144 3.01 -43.01 -2.54
CA PRO A 144 4.43 -42.77 -2.35
C PRO A 144 5.04 -43.79 -1.39
N ARG A 145 6.08 -44.46 -1.82
CA ARG A 145 6.92 -45.32 -0.98
C ARG A 145 8.36 -44.79 -1.02
N LEU A 146 8.86 -44.37 0.13
CA LEU A 146 10.25 -43.91 0.30
C LEU A 146 11.20 -45.05 -0.01
N LEU A 147 12.16 -44.81 -0.92
CA LEU A 147 13.15 -45.78 -1.36
C LEU A 147 14.48 -45.59 -0.65
N ARG A 148 15.16 -46.71 -0.34
CA ARG A 148 16.54 -46.74 0.10
C ARG A 148 17.47 -47.02 -1.09
N GLN A 149 18.74 -46.69 -0.94
CA GLN A 149 19.75 -46.98 -1.96
C GLN A 149 19.80 -48.48 -2.24
N GLY A 150 19.74 -48.86 -3.50
CA GLY A 150 19.70 -50.25 -3.99
C GLY A 150 18.28 -50.79 -4.24
N GLU A 151 17.23 -50.09 -3.82
CA GLU A 151 15.86 -50.44 -4.22
C GLU A 151 15.54 -49.96 -5.64
N THR A 152 14.75 -50.73 -6.36
CA THR A 152 14.40 -50.45 -7.77
C THR A 152 12.95 -50.02 -7.91
N ALA A 153 12.70 -49.10 -8.85
CA ALA A 153 11.39 -48.63 -9.24
C ALA A 153 11.35 -48.42 -10.78
N GLN A 154 10.15 -48.35 -11.36
CA GLN A 154 10.01 -48.00 -12.78
C GLN A 154 10.37 -46.57 -13.10
N LYS A 155 10.01 -45.67 -12.16
CA LYS A 155 10.39 -44.27 -12.13
C LYS A 155 10.75 -43.90 -10.71
N TYR A 156 11.70 -43.00 -10.58
CA TYR A 156 12.16 -42.48 -9.29
C TYR A 156 11.68 -41.03 -9.14
N HIS A 157 10.74 -40.82 -8.22
CA HIS A 157 10.25 -39.49 -7.85
C HIS A 157 11.21 -38.90 -6.83
N THR A 158 12.01 -37.96 -7.28
CA THR A 158 13.20 -37.50 -6.57
C THR A 158 12.96 -36.10 -6.06
N ILE A 159 13.19 -35.86 -4.76
CA ILE A 159 13.09 -34.56 -4.12
C ILE A 159 14.48 -34.13 -3.67
N TYR A 160 14.88 -32.94 -4.08
CA TYR A 160 16.09 -32.26 -3.64
C TYR A 160 15.74 -31.17 -2.63
N MET A 161 16.56 -31.01 -1.60
CA MET A 161 16.53 -29.83 -0.77
C MET A 161 17.65 -28.90 -1.28
N ARG A 162 17.24 -27.68 -1.68
CA ARG A 162 18.12 -26.63 -2.19
C ARG A 162 18.17 -25.48 -1.19
N SER A 163 19.25 -24.69 -1.25
CA SER A 163 19.32 -23.42 -0.56
C SER A 163 19.31 -22.28 -1.56
N SER A 164 18.72 -21.16 -1.18
CA SER A 164 18.64 -19.94 -1.98
C SER A 164 19.54 -18.87 -1.38
N ASP A 165 20.30 -18.18 -2.22
CA ASP A 165 21.05 -16.97 -1.87
C ASP A 165 20.18 -15.70 -1.90
N ALA A 166 18.88 -15.87 -2.17
CA ALA A 166 17.92 -14.80 -2.26
C ALA A 166 17.51 -14.22 -0.91
N TYR A 167 17.34 -15.10 0.07
CA TYR A 167 16.74 -14.74 1.34
C TYR A 167 17.14 -15.72 2.45
N VAL A 168 16.84 -15.38 3.68
CA VAL A 168 17.21 -16.16 4.88
C VAL A 168 16.10 -17.13 5.31
N ASP A 169 16.48 -18.15 6.09
CA ASP A 169 15.57 -19.15 6.68
C ASP A 169 14.91 -18.61 7.95
N ILE A 170 13.90 -17.75 7.82
CA ILE A 170 13.17 -17.16 8.95
C ILE A 170 12.36 -18.18 9.75
N LEU A 171 12.14 -19.40 9.22
CA LEU A 171 11.55 -20.50 9.98
C LEU A 171 12.51 -21.08 11.00
N ASN A 172 13.82 -20.78 10.89
CA ASN A 172 14.86 -21.17 11.82
C ASN A 172 15.04 -20.10 12.90
N PRO A 173 14.75 -20.39 14.19
CA PRO A 173 14.81 -19.40 15.26
C PRO A 173 16.21 -18.80 15.46
N ALA A 174 17.28 -19.55 15.13
CA ALA A 174 18.65 -19.06 15.27
C ALA A 174 18.97 -17.95 14.24
N VAL A 175 18.33 -17.95 13.07
CA VAL A 175 18.49 -16.90 12.06
C VAL A 175 17.82 -15.61 12.51
N THR A 176 16.62 -15.70 13.08
CA THR A 176 15.91 -14.55 13.66
C THR A 176 16.68 -13.93 14.82
N GLU A 177 17.32 -14.75 15.65
CA GLU A 177 18.19 -14.27 16.74
C GLU A 177 19.40 -13.48 16.19
N GLN A 178 20.00 -13.92 15.09
CA GLN A 178 21.06 -13.18 14.41
C GLN A 178 20.54 -11.87 13.80
N PHE A 179 19.31 -11.87 13.24
CA PHE A 179 18.66 -10.67 12.72
C PHE A 179 18.45 -9.64 13.84
N ILE A 180 17.90 -10.05 14.98
CA ILE A 180 17.71 -9.19 16.15
C ILE A 180 19.05 -8.60 16.62
N ALA A 181 20.08 -9.45 16.76
CA ALA A 181 21.40 -9.01 17.20
C ALA A 181 22.07 -8.02 16.21
N ALA A 182 21.80 -8.15 14.91
CA ALA A 182 22.40 -7.30 13.90
C ALA A 182 21.65 -5.97 13.68
N THR A 183 20.34 -5.91 14.00
CA THR A 183 19.48 -4.74 13.73
C THR A 183 18.91 -4.15 15.02
N TYR A 184 18.10 -4.85 15.76
CA TYR A 184 17.37 -4.33 16.94
C TYR A 184 18.28 -3.92 18.09
N GLU A 185 19.24 -4.80 18.47
CA GLU A 185 20.17 -4.54 19.57
C GLU A 185 21.02 -3.28 19.37
N PRO A 186 21.62 -2.99 18.19
CA PRO A 186 22.37 -1.77 17.97
C PRO A 186 21.55 -0.47 18.13
N TYR A 187 20.25 -0.48 17.83
CA TYR A 187 19.38 0.65 18.13
C TYR A 187 19.12 0.79 19.63
N TYR A 188 18.86 -0.31 20.32
CA TYR A 188 18.64 -0.27 21.77
C TYR A 188 19.88 0.20 22.52
N GLU A 189 21.06 -0.31 22.20
CA GLU A 189 22.33 0.11 22.82
C GLU A 189 22.56 1.64 22.75
N ARG A 190 22.12 2.27 21.67
CA ARG A 190 22.33 3.71 21.44
C ARG A 190 21.18 4.58 21.91
N PHE A 191 19.97 4.09 21.83
CA PHE A 191 18.75 4.89 21.98
C PHE A 191 17.79 4.37 23.06
N ALA A 192 18.19 3.48 23.96
CA ALA A 192 17.32 2.91 25.00
C ALA A 192 16.44 3.95 25.74
N PRO A 193 16.93 5.17 26.10
CA PRO A 193 16.09 6.17 26.76
C PRO A 193 14.97 6.75 25.89
N ARG A 194 14.99 6.50 24.58
CA ARG A 194 14.02 6.97 23.61
C ARG A 194 12.93 5.92 23.30
N PHE A 195 13.18 4.65 23.64
CA PHE A 195 12.26 3.54 23.39
C PHE A 195 10.94 3.72 24.14
N GLY A 196 9.83 3.45 23.47
CA GLY A 196 8.48 3.62 23.99
C GLY A 196 8.06 5.09 24.16
N ARG A 197 8.88 6.02 23.72
CA ARG A 197 8.61 7.46 23.71
C ARG A 197 8.51 7.93 22.25
N GLU A 198 9.46 8.75 21.79
CA GLU A 198 9.53 9.15 20.38
C GLU A 198 9.90 7.99 19.43
N LEU A 199 10.79 7.08 19.84
CA LEU A 199 10.99 5.80 19.15
C LEU A 199 9.93 4.82 19.65
N VAL A 200 8.82 4.74 18.91
CA VAL A 200 7.63 3.98 19.30
C VAL A 200 7.86 2.47 19.14
N GLY A 201 8.56 2.07 18.08
CA GLY A 201 8.77 0.66 17.78
C GLY A 201 9.45 0.42 16.46
N PHE A 202 9.33 -0.83 16.00
CA PHE A 202 9.88 -1.30 14.74
C PHE A 202 8.78 -1.67 13.76
N PHE A 203 9.06 -1.48 12.48
CA PHE A 203 8.26 -1.92 11.36
C PHE A 203 9.02 -3.04 10.63
N THR A 204 8.40 -4.24 10.54
CA THR A 204 8.91 -5.39 9.79
C THR A 204 8.07 -5.56 8.52
N ASP A 205 8.74 -5.67 7.37
CA ASP A 205 8.14 -5.57 6.06
C ASP A 205 8.25 -6.88 5.29
N GLU A 206 7.11 -7.49 4.95
CA GLU A 206 6.99 -8.69 4.12
C GLU A 206 7.94 -9.85 4.45
N PRO A 207 8.22 -10.18 5.72
CA PRO A 207 9.01 -11.37 6.01
C PRO A 207 8.32 -12.61 5.42
N GLN A 208 9.11 -13.51 4.83
CA GLN A 208 8.56 -14.63 4.08
C GLN A 208 9.49 -15.84 4.14
N TYR A 209 8.96 -17.04 4.03
CA TYR A 209 9.76 -18.18 3.65
C TYR A 209 10.07 -18.14 2.15
N TYR A 210 10.83 -19.07 1.61
CA TYR A 210 11.14 -19.05 0.18
C TYR A 210 9.87 -19.20 -0.67
N ARG A 211 9.42 -18.09 -1.26
CA ARG A 211 8.12 -18.01 -1.95
C ARG A 211 8.10 -18.57 -3.37
N TYR A 212 9.27 -18.83 -3.96
CA TYR A 212 9.35 -19.25 -5.38
C TYR A 212 9.33 -20.77 -5.61
N ALA A 213 9.36 -21.58 -4.55
CA ALA A 213 9.22 -23.02 -4.59
C ALA A 213 8.60 -23.52 -3.28
N THR A 214 8.40 -24.83 -3.12
CA THR A 214 7.88 -25.43 -1.89
C THR A 214 8.87 -25.21 -0.74
N PRO A 215 8.54 -24.37 0.26
CA PRO A 215 9.47 -24.00 1.31
C PRO A 215 9.78 -25.17 2.25
N ILE A 216 10.99 -25.21 2.78
CA ILE A 216 11.42 -26.07 3.90
C ILE A 216 12.47 -25.30 4.72
N SER A 217 12.64 -25.66 5.96
CA SER A 217 13.67 -25.10 6.84
C SER A 217 14.61 -26.19 7.34
N ALA A 218 15.77 -25.78 7.85
CA ALA A 218 16.69 -26.64 8.54
C ALA A 218 16.06 -27.37 9.75
N VAL A 219 15.04 -26.77 10.37
CA VAL A 219 14.37 -27.29 11.58
C VAL A 219 13.10 -28.09 11.28
N THR A 220 12.65 -28.14 10.01
CA THR A 220 11.33 -28.72 9.66
C THR A 220 11.23 -30.18 9.99
N GLU A 221 12.28 -30.98 9.74
CA GLU A 221 12.24 -32.44 9.96
C GLU A 221 12.05 -32.77 11.45
N GLU A 222 12.84 -32.15 12.32
CA GLU A 222 12.74 -32.31 13.76
C GLU A 222 11.40 -31.83 14.33
N GLU A 223 10.96 -30.64 13.90
CA GLU A 223 9.71 -30.06 14.38
C GLU A 223 8.47 -30.80 13.88
N PHE A 224 8.53 -31.41 12.69
CA PHE A 224 7.45 -32.26 12.16
C PHE A 224 7.31 -33.55 12.96
N GLU A 225 8.43 -34.25 13.19
CA GLU A 225 8.44 -35.47 14.00
C GLU A 225 7.99 -35.21 15.44
N LYS A 226 8.49 -34.14 16.06
CA LYS A 226 8.09 -33.71 17.41
C LYS A 226 6.60 -33.39 17.51
N THR A 227 6.02 -32.77 16.47
CA THR A 227 4.63 -32.31 16.49
C THR A 227 3.64 -33.43 16.18
N TYR A 228 3.95 -34.27 15.19
CA TYR A 228 3.02 -35.27 14.66
C TYR A 228 3.41 -36.71 14.95
N GLY A 229 4.63 -36.95 15.47
CA GLY A 229 5.11 -38.34 15.72
C GLY A 229 5.37 -39.13 14.45
N GLU A 230 5.55 -38.46 13.32
CA GLU A 230 5.68 -39.04 11.99
C GLU A 230 6.98 -38.53 11.32
N GLU A 231 7.63 -39.43 10.56
CA GLU A 231 8.79 -39.03 9.77
C GLU A 231 8.40 -38.11 8.61
N LEU A 232 8.96 -36.92 8.51
CA LEU A 232 8.65 -35.96 7.44
C LEU A 232 8.81 -36.55 6.04
N LYS A 233 9.92 -37.27 5.81
CA LYS A 233 10.22 -37.88 4.51
C LYS A 233 9.24 -38.95 4.09
N SER A 234 8.41 -39.48 4.99
CA SER A 234 7.38 -40.46 4.59
C SER A 234 6.32 -39.91 3.66
N GLY A 235 6.10 -38.56 3.70
CA GLY A 235 5.00 -37.94 2.96
C GLY A 235 5.38 -36.77 2.05
N LEU A 236 6.66 -36.35 1.94
CA LEU A 236 7.04 -35.12 1.19
C LEU A 236 6.58 -35.12 -0.26
N LEU A 237 6.50 -36.30 -0.93
CA LEU A 237 6.03 -36.37 -2.31
C LEU A 237 4.58 -35.87 -2.45
N TYR A 238 3.75 -35.94 -1.40
CA TYR A 238 2.39 -35.42 -1.39
C TYR A 238 2.29 -33.90 -1.59
N LEU A 239 3.37 -33.15 -1.38
CA LEU A 239 3.42 -31.72 -1.67
C LEU A 239 3.45 -31.40 -3.18
N PHE A 240 3.65 -32.43 -4.02
CA PHE A 240 3.78 -32.30 -5.48
C PHE A 240 2.71 -33.09 -6.26
N LEU A 241 1.83 -33.83 -5.57
CA LEU A 241 0.81 -34.68 -6.21
C LEU A 241 -0.59 -34.10 -5.97
N GLN A 242 -1.33 -33.82 -7.04
CA GLN A 242 -2.72 -33.33 -6.94
C GLN A 242 -3.68 -34.49 -6.77
N GLU A 243 -3.81 -34.99 -5.54
CA GLU A 243 -4.69 -36.09 -5.18
C GLU A 243 -5.20 -35.98 -3.73
N GLU A 244 -6.41 -36.55 -3.49
CA GLU A 244 -7.07 -36.48 -2.18
C GLU A 244 -6.26 -37.12 -1.04
N ARG A 245 -5.55 -38.20 -1.31
CA ARG A 245 -4.71 -38.85 -0.29
C ARG A 245 -3.54 -38.03 0.21
N ALA A 246 -3.19 -36.92 -0.49
CA ALA A 246 -2.18 -35.97 -0.09
C ALA A 246 -2.67 -35.01 1.01
N TYR A 247 -3.97 -34.82 1.16
CA TYR A 247 -4.56 -33.80 2.01
C TYR A 247 -4.14 -33.88 3.48
N PRO A 248 -4.15 -35.04 4.16
CA PRO A 248 -3.74 -35.13 5.55
C PRO A 248 -2.29 -34.66 5.77
N PHE A 249 -1.40 -34.98 4.84
CA PHE A 249 0.00 -34.59 4.94
C PHE A 249 0.16 -33.08 4.67
N ARG A 250 -0.51 -32.53 3.64
CA ARG A 250 -0.46 -31.10 3.32
C ARG A 250 -0.99 -30.22 4.45
N VAL A 251 -2.13 -30.60 5.05
CA VAL A 251 -2.68 -29.87 6.21
C VAL A 251 -1.70 -29.85 7.36
N LYS A 252 -1.06 -30.97 7.71
CA LYS A 252 -0.02 -31.03 8.72
C LYS A 252 1.19 -30.13 8.36
N TYR A 253 1.65 -30.25 7.12
CA TYR A 253 2.83 -29.53 6.64
C TYR A 253 2.65 -28.01 6.69
N TYR A 254 1.57 -27.49 6.09
CA TYR A 254 1.35 -26.05 6.05
C TYR A 254 0.93 -25.47 7.39
N ASN A 255 0.27 -26.22 8.25
CA ASN A 255 0.06 -25.83 9.65
C ASN A 255 1.38 -25.72 10.41
N LEU A 256 2.34 -26.63 10.18
CA LEU A 256 3.68 -26.52 10.75
C LEU A 256 4.43 -25.30 10.20
N MET A 257 4.43 -25.09 8.87
CA MET A 257 5.10 -23.94 8.26
C MET A 257 4.59 -22.63 8.84
N ASN A 258 3.27 -22.47 8.96
CA ASN A 258 2.67 -21.28 9.57
C ASN A 258 3.05 -21.12 11.04
N ARG A 259 3.05 -22.21 11.82
CA ARG A 259 3.48 -22.16 13.23
C ARG A 259 4.93 -21.70 13.35
N LEU A 260 5.85 -22.27 12.56
CA LEU A 260 7.27 -21.89 12.57
C LEU A 260 7.45 -20.42 12.15
N TYR A 261 6.75 -19.98 11.10
CA TYR A 261 6.74 -18.59 10.65
C TYR A 261 6.33 -17.62 11.77
N CYS A 262 5.22 -17.90 12.43
CA CYS A 262 4.71 -17.03 13.47
C CYS A 262 5.57 -17.07 14.75
N GLU A 263 5.97 -18.27 15.20
CA GLU A 263 6.65 -18.43 16.49
C GLU A 263 8.15 -18.12 16.42
N ASN A 264 8.81 -18.47 15.31
CA ASN A 264 10.25 -18.32 15.17
C ASN A 264 10.65 -16.96 14.59
N PHE A 265 9.75 -16.22 13.95
CA PHE A 265 10.02 -14.87 13.49
C PHE A 265 9.18 -13.84 14.26
N TYR A 266 7.88 -13.70 13.97
CA TYR A 266 7.06 -12.64 14.55
C TYR A 266 7.04 -12.62 16.07
N LYS A 267 6.82 -13.77 16.70
CA LYS A 267 6.80 -13.86 18.16
C LYS A 267 8.13 -13.48 18.80
N LYS A 268 9.26 -13.85 18.19
CA LYS A 268 10.58 -13.48 18.70
C LYS A 268 10.80 -11.96 18.64
N LEU A 269 10.45 -11.31 17.53
CA LEU A 269 10.52 -9.86 17.41
C LEU A 269 9.59 -9.16 18.40
N TYR A 270 8.35 -9.65 18.49
CA TYR A 270 7.35 -9.15 19.42
C TYR A 270 7.79 -9.25 20.88
N ASP A 271 8.29 -10.41 21.29
CA ASP A 271 8.78 -10.64 22.65
C ASP A 271 9.99 -9.72 22.97
N TRP A 272 10.89 -9.55 22.00
CA TRP A 272 12.02 -8.63 22.13
C TRP A 272 11.55 -7.17 22.28
N CYS A 273 10.66 -6.71 21.40
CA CYS A 273 10.13 -5.34 21.46
C CYS A 273 9.47 -5.05 22.81
N ARG A 274 8.64 -5.97 23.30
CA ARG A 274 7.96 -5.82 24.60
C ARG A 274 8.96 -5.83 25.78
N ALA A 275 9.97 -6.66 25.73
CA ALA A 275 11.02 -6.70 26.76
C ALA A 275 11.82 -5.38 26.82
N HIS A 276 11.89 -4.65 25.70
CA HIS A 276 12.63 -3.39 25.58
C HIS A 276 11.70 -2.14 25.59
N GLY A 277 10.40 -2.32 25.88
CA GLY A 277 9.45 -1.23 26.07
C GLY A 277 9.04 -0.50 24.80
N CYS A 278 9.17 -1.12 23.66
CA CYS A 278 8.70 -0.61 22.35
C CYS A 278 7.67 -1.56 21.72
N LYS A 279 7.14 -1.20 20.57
CA LYS A 279 6.09 -1.93 19.85
C LYS A 279 6.65 -2.59 18.59
N LEU A 280 5.98 -3.66 18.14
CA LEU A 280 6.14 -4.23 16.83
C LEU A 280 4.93 -3.90 15.96
N THR A 281 5.18 -3.49 14.72
CA THR A 281 4.21 -3.40 13.62
C THR A 281 4.83 -4.00 12.36
N GLY A 282 4.01 -4.33 11.37
CA GLY A 282 4.45 -4.87 10.09
C GLY A 282 3.34 -5.65 9.42
N HIS A 283 3.65 -6.22 8.27
CA HIS A 283 2.71 -7.01 7.48
C HIS A 283 3.40 -8.17 6.78
N SER A 284 2.58 -9.15 6.41
CA SER A 284 3.04 -10.30 5.62
C SER A 284 2.97 -9.98 4.14
N VAL A 285 3.65 -10.78 3.30
CA VAL A 285 3.57 -10.63 1.86
C VAL A 285 2.22 -11.17 1.34
N GLU A 286 1.63 -10.47 0.37
CA GLU A 286 0.50 -10.94 -0.46
C GLU A 286 -0.75 -11.37 0.34
N GLU A 287 -1.28 -10.49 1.17
CA GLU A 287 -2.42 -10.77 2.07
C GLU A 287 -3.79 -10.73 1.39
N THR A 288 -3.86 -10.33 0.11
CA THR A 288 -5.09 -9.99 -0.62
C THR A 288 -6.01 -11.19 -0.86
N PHE A 289 -5.44 -12.37 -1.14
CA PHE A 289 -6.19 -13.61 -1.39
C PHE A 289 -5.72 -14.74 -0.46
N PHE A 290 -6.58 -15.71 -0.17
CA PHE A 290 -6.19 -16.82 0.69
C PHE A 290 -5.07 -17.66 0.07
N PHE A 291 -5.11 -17.91 -1.25
CA PHE A 291 -4.05 -18.69 -1.89
C PHE A 291 -2.71 -17.94 -1.96
N THR A 292 -2.71 -16.59 -2.07
CA THR A 292 -1.46 -15.82 -2.10
C THR A 292 -0.80 -15.72 -0.73
N GLN A 293 -1.56 -15.83 0.37
CA GLN A 293 -1.00 -15.90 1.73
C GLN A 293 -0.07 -17.12 1.91
N MET A 294 -0.22 -18.13 1.05
CA MET A 294 0.69 -19.28 0.99
C MET A 294 2.11 -18.91 0.50
N TRP A 295 2.32 -17.73 -0.07
CA TRP A 295 3.64 -17.32 -0.54
C TRP A 295 4.56 -16.83 0.59
N GLY A 296 4.00 -16.30 1.66
CA GLY A 296 4.76 -15.70 2.76
C GLY A 296 4.89 -16.57 4.01
N GLY A 297 3.75 -17.01 4.54
CA GLY A 297 3.71 -17.67 5.85
C GLY A 297 2.56 -18.64 6.01
N ALA A 298 1.88 -19.03 4.94
CA ALA A 298 0.75 -19.94 4.86
C ALA A 298 -0.56 -19.45 5.53
N ASP A 299 -0.56 -18.33 6.23
CA ASP A 299 -1.75 -17.72 6.86
C ASP A 299 -1.33 -16.43 7.57
N CYS A 300 -1.89 -15.27 7.18
CA CYS A 300 -1.56 -13.98 7.77
C CYS A 300 -2.27 -13.71 9.10
N ALA A 301 -3.47 -14.25 9.32
CA ALA A 301 -4.27 -13.94 10.51
C ALA A 301 -3.55 -14.30 11.82
N THR A 302 -2.69 -15.30 11.79
CA THR A 302 -1.95 -15.77 12.96
C THR A 302 -0.78 -14.86 13.33
N SER A 303 -0.11 -14.22 12.36
CA SER A 303 1.00 -13.28 12.62
C SER A 303 0.50 -12.05 13.37
N TYR A 304 -0.71 -11.55 13.04
CA TYR A 304 -1.32 -10.40 13.71
C TYR A 304 -1.46 -10.55 15.22
N LEU A 305 -1.44 -11.79 15.75
CA LEU A 305 -1.45 -12.04 17.19
C LEU A 305 -0.15 -11.54 17.87
N TYR A 306 0.95 -11.52 17.13
CA TYR A 306 2.29 -11.16 17.59
C TYR A 306 2.76 -9.79 17.14
N GLU A 307 1.83 -8.87 16.93
CA GLU A 307 2.09 -7.47 16.62
C GLU A 307 1.33 -6.58 17.61
N ASP A 308 1.95 -5.51 18.13
CA ASP A 308 1.24 -4.54 19.00
C ASP A 308 0.30 -3.67 18.18
N VAL A 309 0.71 -3.32 16.97
CA VAL A 309 -0.07 -2.61 15.96
C VAL A 309 -0.02 -3.46 14.69
N PRO A 310 -0.96 -4.41 14.52
CA PRO A 310 -0.95 -5.22 13.30
C PRO A 310 -1.16 -4.35 12.07
N ALA A 311 -0.49 -4.71 10.96
CA ALA A 311 -0.59 -3.98 9.71
C ALA A 311 -0.90 -4.88 8.52
N ILE A 312 -1.36 -4.27 7.43
CA ILE A 312 -1.51 -4.87 6.10
C ILE A 312 -0.80 -4.01 5.07
N ASP A 313 -0.48 -4.59 3.92
CA ASP A 313 -0.11 -3.88 2.71
C ASP A 313 -1.29 -3.86 1.72
N ASN A 314 -1.65 -2.66 1.25
CA ASN A 314 -2.67 -2.48 0.23
C ASN A 314 -2.31 -1.34 -0.71
N LEU A 315 -1.57 -1.67 -1.77
CA LEU A 315 -1.03 -0.73 -2.73
C LEU A 315 -1.89 -0.65 -4.01
N ALA A 316 -1.55 0.32 -4.88
CA ALA A 316 -2.27 0.69 -6.10
C ALA A 316 -3.66 1.31 -5.88
N LYS A 317 -4.26 1.85 -6.96
CA LYS A 317 -5.55 2.56 -6.88
C LYS A 317 -6.73 1.61 -6.67
N TYR A 318 -6.70 0.47 -7.32
CA TYR A 318 -7.82 -0.49 -7.36
C TYR A 318 -7.45 -1.87 -6.84
N SER A 319 -6.55 -1.93 -5.85
CA SER A 319 -6.32 -3.17 -5.14
C SER A 319 -7.55 -3.55 -4.31
N PRO A 320 -8.03 -4.79 -4.37
CA PRO A 320 -9.13 -5.22 -3.52
C PRO A 320 -8.67 -5.30 -2.06
N ALA A 321 -9.27 -4.46 -1.21
CA ALA A 321 -8.93 -4.40 0.21
C ALA A 321 -9.74 -5.36 1.09
N GLY A 322 -10.82 -5.94 0.55
CA GLY A 322 -11.86 -6.57 1.33
C GLY A 322 -11.42 -7.75 2.20
N ILE A 323 -10.53 -8.63 1.72
CA ILE A 323 -10.06 -9.78 2.51
C ILE A 323 -9.03 -9.32 3.54
N SER A 324 -7.95 -8.66 3.13
CA SER A 324 -6.87 -8.26 4.02
C SER A 324 -7.35 -7.31 5.13
N ALA A 325 -8.04 -6.22 4.76
CA ALA A 325 -8.53 -5.23 5.73
C ALA A 325 -9.60 -5.82 6.68
N LYS A 326 -10.51 -6.66 6.17
CA LYS A 326 -11.50 -7.33 7.04
C LYS A 326 -10.88 -8.37 7.95
N ASN A 327 -9.87 -9.09 7.46
CA ASN A 327 -9.14 -10.09 8.25
C ASN A 327 -8.45 -9.43 9.46
N ILE A 328 -7.62 -8.41 9.19
CA ILE A 328 -6.89 -7.73 10.25
C ILE A 328 -7.81 -7.00 11.24
N GLY A 329 -8.83 -6.28 10.75
CA GLY A 329 -9.81 -5.59 11.61
C GLY A 329 -10.58 -6.59 12.49
N SER A 330 -10.88 -7.78 11.98
CA SER A 330 -11.53 -8.86 12.75
C SER A 330 -10.62 -9.40 13.86
N VAL A 331 -9.36 -9.72 13.54
CA VAL A 331 -8.38 -10.20 14.53
C VAL A 331 -8.14 -9.13 15.60
N ALA A 332 -7.99 -7.87 15.21
CA ALA A 332 -7.83 -6.76 16.14
C ALA A 332 -9.03 -6.62 17.11
N ALA A 333 -10.26 -6.68 16.57
CA ALA A 333 -11.48 -6.66 17.39
C ALA A 333 -11.56 -7.84 18.36
N GLN A 334 -11.13 -9.05 17.96
CA GLN A 334 -11.12 -10.25 18.78
C GLN A 334 -10.05 -10.21 19.87
N THR A 335 -8.88 -9.64 19.56
CA THR A 335 -7.73 -9.56 20.48
C THR A 335 -7.67 -8.29 21.32
N GLY A 336 -8.55 -7.31 21.07
CA GLY A 336 -8.60 -6.03 21.78
C GLY A 336 -7.43 -5.10 21.45
N LYS A 337 -6.86 -5.22 20.24
CA LYS A 337 -5.84 -4.29 19.78
C LYS A 337 -6.46 -2.95 19.41
N ASN A 338 -5.82 -1.87 19.82
CA ASN A 338 -6.40 -0.52 19.76
C ASN A 338 -6.01 0.27 18.51
N LEU A 339 -5.02 -0.22 17.74
CA LEU A 339 -4.57 0.39 16.49
C LEU A 339 -4.36 -0.73 15.45
N VAL A 340 -4.76 -0.43 14.23
CA VAL A 340 -4.62 -1.30 13.04
C VAL A 340 -4.07 -0.45 11.91
N MET A 341 -2.86 -0.76 11.48
CA MET A 341 -2.17 0.03 10.46
C MET A 341 -2.38 -0.55 9.06
N THR A 342 -2.20 0.29 8.05
CA THR A 342 -2.06 -0.12 6.65
C THR A 342 -0.90 0.62 6.02
N GLU A 343 -0.03 -0.10 5.28
CA GLU A 343 0.78 0.50 4.24
C GLU A 343 -0.13 0.75 3.04
N THR A 344 -0.12 1.98 2.50
CA THR A 344 -1.06 2.34 1.46
C THR A 344 -0.55 3.49 0.60
N PHE A 345 -1.16 3.67 -0.59
CA PHE A 345 -0.86 4.68 -1.61
C PHE A 345 0.32 4.39 -2.53
N GLY A 346 1.23 3.50 -2.18
CA GLY A 346 2.28 3.06 -3.09
C GLY A 346 1.70 2.48 -4.38
N CYS A 347 2.46 2.51 -5.46
CA CYS A 347 2.04 2.04 -6.79
C CYS A 347 0.84 2.79 -7.39
N SER A 348 0.29 3.82 -6.75
CA SER A 348 -0.91 4.52 -7.23
C SER A 348 -0.64 5.55 -8.34
N SER A 349 0.60 5.60 -8.86
CA SER A 349 1.04 6.53 -9.91
C SER A 349 1.15 7.99 -9.47
N TYR A 350 1.92 8.76 -10.22
CA TYR A 350 1.93 10.23 -10.11
C TYR A 350 0.65 10.89 -10.62
N SER A 351 -0.28 10.14 -11.20
CA SER A 351 -1.59 10.63 -11.64
C SER A 351 -2.64 10.67 -10.53
N VAL A 352 -2.37 10.05 -9.37
CA VAL A 352 -3.33 9.94 -8.29
C VAL A 352 -3.77 11.29 -7.73
N THR A 353 -5.06 11.43 -7.49
CA THR A 353 -5.68 12.64 -6.93
C THR A 353 -6.03 12.48 -5.45
N PRO A 354 -6.20 13.56 -4.68
CA PRO A 354 -6.65 13.48 -3.28
C PRO A 354 -7.97 12.72 -3.08
N ARG A 355 -8.89 12.82 -4.05
CA ARG A 355 -10.17 12.11 -4.02
C ARG A 355 -9.96 10.60 -4.13
N GLU A 356 -9.08 10.16 -5.02
CA GLU A 356 -8.71 8.74 -5.15
C GLU A 356 -7.98 8.24 -3.90
N LEU A 357 -7.03 9.02 -3.36
CA LEU A 357 -6.33 8.67 -2.11
C LEU A 357 -7.31 8.52 -0.94
N ARG A 358 -8.33 9.41 -0.86
CA ARG A 358 -9.39 9.25 0.14
C ARG A 358 -10.14 7.94 -0.05
N LEU A 359 -10.57 7.60 -1.26
CA LEU A 359 -11.30 6.37 -1.55
C LEU A 359 -10.47 5.13 -1.19
N ILE A 360 -9.17 5.12 -1.56
CA ILE A 360 -8.23 4.03 -1.21
C ILE A 360 -8.20 3.80 0.30
N GLY A 361 -8.13 4.87 1.09
CA GLY A 361 -8.16 4.77 2.55
C GLY A 361 -9.52 4.38 3.10
N ASP A 362 -10.60 4.99 2.63
CA ASP A 362 -11.96 4.72 3.09
C ASP A 362 -12.35 3.25 2.94
N LYS A 363 -11.93 2.61 1.84
CA LYS A 363 -12.10 1.17 1.57
C LYS A 363 -11.48 0.25 2.63
N GLN A 364 -10.45 0.70 3.29
CA GLN A 364 -9.75 -0.04 4.33
C GLN A 364 -10.30 0.30 5.71
N TYR A 365 -10.58 1.58 5.95
CA TYR A 365 -11.13 2.05 7.22
C TYR A 365 -12.53 1.50 7.51
N VAL A 366 -13.34 1.24 6.49
CA VAL A 366 -14.68 0.62 6.66
C VAL A 366 -14.58 -0.78 7.28
N PHE A 367 -13.45 -1.45 7.13
CA PHE A 367 -13.20 -2.79 7.67
C PHE A 367 -12.39 -2.81 8.98
N GLY A 368 -12.08 -1.63 9.54
CA GLY A 368 -11.49 -1.51 10.88
C GLY A 368 -10.01 -1.12 10.91
N VAL A 369 -9.42 -0.76 9.79
CA VAL A 369 -8.13 -0.03 9.76
C VAL A 369 -8.37 1.35 10.35
N ASP A 370 -7.40 1.90 11.09
CA ASP A 370 -7.53 3.17 11.79
C ASP A 370 -6.26 4.03 11.81
N LEU A 371 -5.16 3.52 11.27
CA LEU A 371 -3.90 4.24 11.13
C LEU A 371 -3.28 3.96 9.76
N MET A 372 -2.80 4.99 9.08
CA MET A 372 -2.10 4.86 7.82
C MET A 372 -0.59 4.97 7.99
N CYS A 373 0.14 4.11 7.29
CA CYS A 373 1.51 4.34 6.87
C CYS A 373 1.50 4.64 5.36
N GLN A 374 1.67 5.91 5.01
CA GLN A 374 1.57 6.34 3.61
C GLN A 374 2.88 6.03 2.86
N HIS A 375 2.81 5.31 1.79
CA HIS A 375 3.89 5.07 0.85
C HIS A 375 3.84 6.13 -0.25
N LEU A 376 4.86 7.02 -0.39
CA LEU A 376 5.98 7.28 0.52
C LEU A 376 6.38 8.77 0.46
N TYR A 377 7.26 9.20 1.34
CA TYR A 377 7.96 10.47 1.26
C TYR A 377 9.43 10.20 0.93
N ASN A 378 9.89 10.53 -0.28
CA ASN A 378 11.30 10.39 -0.64
C ASN A 378 12.15 11.48 0.00
N TYR A 379 13.29 11.13 0.59
CA TYR A 379 14.31 12.11 0.97
C TYR A 379 14.80 12.88 -0.26
N SER A 380 14.88 12.19 -1.41
CA SER A 380 15.12 12.78 -2.72
C SER A 380 14.41 12.00 -3.83
N LEU A 381 13.81 12.72 -4.78
CA LEU A 381 13.24 12.15 -6.02
C LEU A 381 14.29 11.86 -7.10
N ALA A 382 15.56 12.26 -6.90
CA ALA A 382 16.59 12.04 -7.91
C ALA A 382 16.86 10.55 -8.12
N GLY A 383 17.11 10.15 -9.36
CA GLY A 383 17.45 8.79 -9.74
C GLY A 383 16.40 7.77 -9.35
N GLN A 384 16.82 6.75 -8.59
CA GLN A 384 15.96 5.63 -8.16
C GLN A 384 14.72 6.10 -7.40
N GLY A 385 14.78 7.21 -6.66
CA GLY A 385 13.64 7.72 -5.88
C GLY A 385 12.43 8.11 -6.74
N LYS A 386 12.64 8.56 -7.99
CA LYS A 386 11.55 8.96 -8.90
C LYS A 386 10.72 7.79 -9.38
N ILE A 387 11.35 6.62 -9.54
CA ILE A 387 10.68 5.42 -10.07
C ILE A 387 10.22 4.46 -8.97
N ASP A 388 10.46 4.81 -7.69
CA ASP A 388 10.24 3.94 -6.55
C ASP A 388 8.77 3.90 -6.14
N HIS A 389 7.96 3.10 -6.85
CA HIS A 389 6.55 2.80 -6.56
C HIS A 389 5.71 4.04 -6.20
N PRO A 390 5.62 5.07 -7.10
CA PRO A 390 4.96 6.33 -6.80
C PRO A 390 3.49 6.14 -6.36
N VAL A 391 2.98 7.08 -5.59
CA VAL A 391 3.20 8.51 -5.51
C VAL A 391 4.25 8.87 -4.45
N SER A 392 4.88 10.05 -4.60
CA SER A 392 5.73 10.65 -3.56
C SER A 392 5.09 11.93 -3.01
N PHE A 393 5.04 12.03 -1.67
CA PHE A 393 4.53 13.20 -0.97
C PHE A 393 5.67 14.15 -0.59
N GLY A 394 5.61 15.41 -1.00
CA GLY A 394 6.67 16.38 -0.74
C GLY A 394 6.46 17.67 -1.53
N ARG A 395 7.44 18.57 -1.53
CA ARG A 395 7.34 19.91 -2.17
C ARG A 395 7.07 19.90 -3.67
N THR A 396 7.38 18.81 -4.34
CA THR A 396 7.12 18.67 -5.78
C THR A 396 5.65 18.40 -6.10
N LEU A 397 4.84 18.07 -5.09
CA LEU A 397 3.42 17.79 -5.23
C LEU A 397 2.65 19.11 -5.48
N PRO A 398 1.99 19.29 -6.63
CA PRO A 398 1.34 20.58 -6.97
C PRO A 398 0.27 21.00 -5.97
N TRP A 399 -0.48 20.05 -5.41
CA TRP A 399 -1.57 20.27 -4.46
C TRP A 399 -1.17 20.07 -2.99
N ILE A 400 0.12 20.27 -2.66
CA ILE A 400 0.67 20.01 -1.33
C ILE A 400 -0.06 20.81 -0.21
N GLU A 401 -0.62 21.96 -0.51
CA GLU A 401 -1.42 22.76 0.43
C GLU A 401 -2.69 22.02 0.90
N GLY A 402 -3.25 21.13 0.04
CA GLY A 402 -4.39 20.27 0.35
C GLY A 402 -4.02 19.00 1.13
N TYR A 403 -2.74 18.64 1.18
CA TYR A 403 -2.30 17.39 1.79
C TYR A 403 -2.61 17.31 3.29
N LYS A 404 -2.52 18.43 4.00
CA LYS A 404 -2.92 18.50 5.42
C LYS A 404 -4.41 18.13 5.62
N THR A 405 -5.28 18.57 4.73
CA THR A 405 -6.73 18.25 4.82
C THR A 405 -6.98 16.76 4.69
N LEU A 406 -6.27 16.07 3.80
CA LEU A 406 -6.33 14.61 3.68
C LEU A 406 -5.87 13.93 4.98
N ASN A 407 -4.76 14.39 5.56
CA ASN A 407 -4.22 13.83 6.80
C ASN A 407 -5.11 14.13 8.02
N ASP A 408 -5.72 15.31 8.10
CA ASP A 408 -6.70 15.66 9.14
C ASP A 408 -7.97 14.79 9.03
N TYR A 409 -8.44 14.51 7.81
CA TYR A 409 -9.57 13.62 7.55
C TYR A 409 -9.32 12.22 8.11
N PHE A 410 -8.17 11.60 7.78
CA PHE A 410 -7.85 10.27 8.26
C PHE A 410 -7.53 10.22 9.76
N ALA A 411 -6.98 11.29 10.33
CA ALA A 411 -6.80 11.38 11.78
C ALA A 411 -8.14 11.37 12.51
N ALA A 412 -9.14 12.10 12.02
CA ALA A 412 -10.47 12.16 12.60
C ALA A 412 -11.22 10.82 12.44
N LEU A 413 -11.21 10.24 11.24
CA LEU A 413 -11.84 8.95 10.96
C LEU A 413 -11.16 7.83 11.75
N GLY A 414 -9.81 7.80 11.81
CA GLY A 414 -9.04 6.84 12.58
C GLY A 414 -9.38 6.87 14.06
N TYR A 415 -9.48 8.06 14.66
CA TYR A 415 -9.94 8.19 16.04
C TYR A 415 -11.32 7.56 16.25
N LEU A 416 -12.28 7.83 15.36
CA LEU A 416 -13.64 7.29 15.48
C LEU A 416 -13.64 5.76 15.39
N ILE A 417 -12.90 5.19 14.46
CA ILE A 417 -12.78 3.73 14.28
C ILE A 417 -12.09 3.10 15.50
N ALA A 418 -10.91 3.59 15.89
CA ALA A 418 -10.12 3.03 17.01
C ALA A 418 -10.83 3.13 18.36
N SER A 419 -11.61 4.22 18.58
CA SER A 419 -12.31 4.47 19.84
C SER A 419 -13.66 3.77 19.95
N SER A 420 -14.07 2.99 18.96
CA SER A 420 -15.40 2.37 18.88
C SER A 420 -15.35 0.88 18.61
N GLN A 421 -16.47 0.20 18.86
CA GLN A 421 -16.62 -1.22 18.56
C GLN A 421 -17.62 -1.43 17.43
N GLU A 422 -17.29 -2.26 16.46
CA GLU A 422 -18.18 -2.67 15.38
C GLU A 422 -19.31 -3.56 15.92
N GLU A 423 -20.55 -3.28 15.50
CA GLU A 423 -21.72 -4.13 15.74
C GLU A 423 -21.79 -5.24 14.68
N ALA A 424 -21.00 -6.30 14.86
CA ALA A 424 -20.90 -7.43 13.96
C ALA A 424 -21.40 -8.71 14.66
N PRO A 425 -22.67 -9.11 14.49
CA PRO A 425 -23.25 -10.25 15.18
C PRO A 425 -22.87 -11.62 14.58
N VAL A 426 -22.25 -11.66 13.40
CA VAL A 426 -21.93 -12.86 12.66
C VAL A 426 -20.44 -13.13 12.66
N ALA A 427 -20.06 -14.38 12.97
CA ALA A 427 -18.73 -14.92 12.73
C ALA A 427 -18.70 -15.64 11.37
N VAL A 428 -17.83 -15.22 10.48
CA VAL A 428 -17.58 -15.88 9.19
C VAL A 428 -16.27 -16.64 9.28
N VAL A 429 -16.37 -17.97 9.34
CA VAL A 429 -15.17 -18.83 9.33
C VAL A 429 -14.53 -18.75 7.95
N THR A 430 -13.25 -18.36 7.91
CA THR A 430 -12.49 -18.23 6.66
C THR A 430 -11.99 -19.59 6.16
N PRO A 431 -11.93 -19.82 4.84
CA PRO A 431 -11.58 -21.13 4.27
C PRO A 431 -10.07 -21.37 4.17
N MET A 432 -9.24 -20.79 5.07
CA MET A 432 -7.77 -20.88 4.96
C MET A 432 -7.26 -22.34 5.01
N GLU A 433 -7.82 -23.17 5.89
CA GLU A 433 -7.44 -24.59 5.94
C GLU A 433 -7.83 -25.34 4.63
N SER A 434 -8.89 -24.89 3.94
CA SER A 434 -9.29 -25.47 2.65
C SER A 434 -8.29 -25.18 1.53
N VAL A 435 -7.50 -24.12 1.63
CA VAL A 435 -6.40 -23.83 0.68
C VAL A 435 -5.36 -24.94 0.72
N TYR A 436 -5.02 -25.43 1.92
CA TYR A 436 -3.98 -26.44 2.10
C TYR A 436 -4.29 -27.76 1.38
N LEU A 437 -5.57 -28.07 1.17
CA LEU A 437 -5.98 -29.28 0.43
C LEU A 437 -5.48 -29.26 -1.02
N ASP A 438 -5.64 -28.11 -1.68
CA ASP A 438 -5.46 -28.00 -3.13
C ASP A 438 -4.17 -27.24 -3.53
N TYR A 439 -3.45 -26.65 -2.56
CA TYR A 439 -2.30 -25.83 -2.87
C TYR A 439 -1.10 -26.64 -3.35
N LEU A 440 -0.66 -26.34 -4.55
CA LEU A 440 0.63 -26.73 -5.12
C LEU A 440 1.38 -25.47 -5.53
N ARG A 441 2.60 -25.26 -5.05
CA ARG A 441 3.34 -24.02 -5.32
C ARG A 441 3.60 -23.76 -6.81
N LEU A 442 3.69 -24.80 -7.61
CA LEU A 442 3.91 -24.70 -9.06
C LEU A 442 2.61 -24.70 -9.88
N ASP A 443 1.46 -24.98 -9.27
CA ASP A 443 0.14 -24.93 -9.90
C ASP A 443 -0.93 -24.56 -8.86
N GLU A 444 -1.18 -23.29 -8.71
CA GLU A 444 -2.09 -22.70 -7.71
C GLU A 444 -3.54 -22.64 -8.20
N THR A 445 -3.81 -23.11 -9.44
CA THR A 445 -5.13 -23.00 -10.10
C THR A 445 -6.23 -23.61 -9.24
N ALA A 446 -6.02 -24.82 -8.72
CA ALA A 446 -7.04 -25.52 -7.93
C ALA A 446 -7.35 -24.78 -6.61
N ALA A 447 -6.35 -24.26 -5.91
CA ALA A 447 -6.54 -23.49 -4.68
C ALA A 447 -7.32 -22.19 -4.95
N ARG A 448 -6.96 -21.46 -5.98
CA ARG A 448 -7.66 -20.23 -6.40
C ARG A 448 -9.12 -20.50 -6.80
N GLU A 449 -9.36 -21.47 -7.68
CA GLU A 449 -10.71 -21.75 -8.19
C GLU A 449 -11.63 -22.33 -7.11
N ASN A 450 -11.14 -23.27 -6.29
CA ASN A 450 -11.95 -23.94 -5.29
C ASN A 450 -12.18 -23.10 -4.03
N VAL A 451 -11.29 -22.17 -3.71
CA VAL A 451 -11.38 -21.42 -2.45
C VAL A 451 -11.70 -19.95 -2.69
N ASP A 452 -10.83 -19.18 -3.35
CA ASP A 452 -10.97 -17.71 -3.41
C ASP A 452 -12.17 -17.28 -4.25
N ILE A 453 -12.40 -17.88 -5.42
CA ILE A 453 -13.56 -17.55 -6.27
C ILE A 453 -14.87 -17.88 -5.54
N GLY A 454 -14.95 -19.05 -4.90
CA GLY A 454 -16.13 -19.45 -4.12
C GLY A 454 -16.38 -18.54 -2.92
N PHE A 455 -15.33 -18.14 -2.22
CA PHE A 455 -15.41 -17.22 -1.09
C PHE A 455 -15.87 -15.82 -1.50
N ALA A 456 -15.34 -15.29 -2.61
CA ALA A 456 -15.73 -13.99 -3.13
C ALA A 456 -17.24 -13.90 -3.41
N ALA A 457 -17.84 -14.97 -3.95
CA ALA A 457 -19.28 -15.06 -4.16
C ALA A 457 -20.08 -15.01 -2.84
N VAL A 458 -19.57 -15.63 -1.78
CA VAL A 458 -20.20 -15.60 -0.44
C VAL A 458 -20.06 -14.20 0.17
N ALA A 459 -18.90 -13.57 0.06
CA ALA A 459 -18.68 -12.20 0.55
C ALA A 459 -19.62 -11.19 -0.13
N ASP A 460 -19.82 -11.33 -1.44
CA ASP A 460 -20.77 -10.50 -2.20
C ASP A 460 -22.23 -10.74 -1.78
N GLU A 461 -22.60 -11.98 -1.45
CA GLU A 461 -23.91 -12.28 -0.88
C GLU A 461 -24.13 -11.60 0.48
N LEU A 462 -23.13 -11.63 1.37
CA LEU A 462 -23.19 -10.95 2.67
C LEU A 462 -23.38 -9.43 2.50
N ARG A 463 -22.60 -8.82 1.60
CA ARG A 463 -22.68 -7.40 1.28
C ARG A 463 -24.10 -7.02 0.76
N ARG A 464 -24.62 -7.78 -0.21
CA ARG A 464 -25.97 -7.56 -0.77
C ARG A 464 -27.07 -7.68 0.27
N ASN A 465 -26.94 -8.59 1.25
CA ASN A 465 -27.90 -8.77 2.33
C ASN A 465 -27.69 -7.81 3.51
N GLY A 466 -26.66 -6.95 3.48
CA GLY A 466 -26.34 -6.02 4.56
C GLY A 466 -25.97 -6.72 5.87
N ILE A 467 -25.23 -7.81 5.80
CA ILE A 467 -24.77 -8.57 6.97
C ILE A 467 -23.47 -7.95 7.48
N ALA A 468 -23.43 -7.54 8.74
CA ALA A 468 -22.21 -7.14 9.42
C ALA A 468 -21.57 -8.37 10.08
N TYR A 469 -20.28 -8.54 9.86
CA TYR A 469 -19.57 -9.73 10.30
C TYR A 469 -18.11 -9.45 10.64
N HIS A 470 -17.50 -10.37 11.41
CA HIS A 470 -16.05 -10.52 11.49
C HIS A 470 -15.62 -11.84 10.87
N PHE A 471 -14.44 -11.86 10.27
CA PHE A 471 -13.78 -13.12 9.93
C PHE A 471 -13.30 -13.82 11.19
N VAL A 472 -13.36 -15.13 11.17
CA VAL A 472 -12.84 -16.00 12.22
C VAL A 472 -11.90 -16.99 11.56
N ASN A 473 -10.61 -16.82 11.81
CA ASN A 473 -9.59 -17.76 11.40
C ASN A 473 -9.55 -18.94 12.39
N GLU A 474 -9.43 -20.17 11.90
CA GLU A 474 -9.50 -21.37 12.74
C GLU A 474 -8.34 -21.49 13.73
N LYS A 475 -7.15 -20.98 13.41
CA LYS A 475 -6.00 -20.97 14.34
C LYS A 475 -6.16 -19.90 15.42
N VAL A 476 -6.80 -18.78 15.09
CA VAL A 476 -7.19 -17.77 16.09
C VAL A 476 -8.29 -18.33 16.99
N LEU A 477 -9.26 -19.06 16.41
CA LEU A 477 -10.32 -19.76 17.13
C LEU A 477 -9.75 -20.84 18.07
N GLU A 478 -8.72 -21.55 17.64
CA GLU A 478 -8.03 -22.55 18.47
C GLU A 478 -7.40 -21.97 19.73
N LYS A 479 -6.85 -20.74 19.63
CA LYS A 479 -6.19 -20.03 20.74
C LYS A 479 -7.15 -19.25 21.64
N LEU A 480 -8.21 -18.67 21.08
CA LEU A 480 -9.06 -17.68 21.76
C LEU A 480 -10.55 -18.05 21.74
N GLY A 481 -10.91 -19.17 21.14
CA GLY A 481 -12.30 -19.57 20.93
C GLY A 481 -12.94 -20.21 22.14
N GLY A 482 -14.26 -20.03 22.26
CA GLY A 482 -15.13 -20.66 23.24
C GLY A 482 -16.60 -20.57 22.84
N THR A 483 -17.49 -21.10 23.69
CA THR A 483 -18.94 -21.01 23.48
C THR A 483 -19.61 -20.54 24.76
N SER A 484 -20.71 -19.77 24.64
CA SER A 484 -21.54 -19.35 25.77
C SER A 484 -22.98 -19.14 25.30
N ASP A 485 -23.93 -19.83 25.95
CA ASP A 485 -25.37 -19.67 25.73
C ASP A 485 -25.76 -19.75 24.23
N GLY A 486 -25.19 -20.71 23.49
CA GLY A 486 -25.46 -20.88 22.07
C GLY A 486 -24.77 -19.86 21.17
N ASN A 487 -23.88 -19.04 21.68
CA ASN A 487 -23.06 -18.11 20.92
C ASN A 487 -21.63 -18.62 20.80
N LEU A 488 -20.94 -18.23 19.71
CA LEU A 488 -19.51 -18.40 19.57
C LEU A 488 -18.80 -17.20 20.20
N THR A 489 -17.77 -17.44 21.00
CA THR A 489 -16.88 -16.38 21.52
C THR A 489 -15.49 -16.53 20.94
N VAL A 490 -14.85 -15.40 20.58
CA VAL A 490 -13.47 -15.37 20.15
C VAL A 490 -12.80 -14.17 20.80
N GLY A 491 -11.93 -14.44 21.77
CA GLY A 491 -11.33 -13.38 22.59
C GLY A 491 -12.39 -12.46 23.22
N GLY A 492 -12.30 -11.17 22.95
CA GLY A 492 -13.26 -10.18 23.49
C GLY A 492 -14.58 -10.07 22.73
N ARG A 493 -14.88 -10.92 21.74
CA ARG A 493 -16.08 -10.82 20.89
C ARG A 493 -17.03 -12.00 21.07
N THR A 494 -18.34 -11.72 20.97
CA THR A 494 -19.41 -12.72 21.02
C THR A 494 -20.25 -12.61 19.76
N TYR A 495 -20.52 -13.74 19.10
CA TYR A 495 -21.26 -13.85 17.84
C TYR A 495 -22.50 -14.71 18.03
N SER A 496 -23.67 -14.16 17.64
CA SER A 496 -24.97 -14.83 17.77
C SER A 496 -25.29 -15.79 16.60
N ALA A 497 -24.45 -15.79 15.55
CA ALA A 497 -24.53 -16.73 14.45
C ALA A 497 -23.15 -16.97 13.85
N VAL A 498 -22.97 -18.12 13.24
CA VAL A 498 -21.76 -18.51 12.51
C VAL A 498 -22.10 -18.86 11.08
N LEU A 499 -21.27 -18.42 10.13
CA LEU A 499 -21.29 -18.83 8.72
C LEU A 499 -20.01 -19.58 8.40
N LEU A 500 -20.13 -20.80 7.88
CA LEU A 500 -19.04 -21.48 7.19
C LEU A 500 -19.04 -21.01 5.73
N ALA A 501 -18.05 -20.19 5.37
CA ALA A 501 -17.96 -19.55 4.06
C ALA A 501 -17.00 -20.34 3.15
N ASN A 502 -17.53 -21.16 2.26
CA ASN A 502 -16.76 -21.96 1.30
C ASN A 502 -15.72 -22.88 1.96
N CYS A 503 -15.97 -23.38 3.18
CA CYS A 503 -15.07 -24.24 3.93
C CYS A 503 -15.26 -25.69 3.54
N ARG A 504 -14.30 -26.29 2.81
CA ARG A 504 -14.24 -27.73 2.52
C ARG A 504 -13.56 -28.52 3.62
N GLU A 505 -12.61 -27.90 4.27
CA GLU A 505 -11.81 -28.40 5.37
C GLU A 505 -12.15 -27.60 6.64
N LEU A 506 -12.12 -28.28 7.79
CA LEU A 506 -12.20 -27.67 9.11
C LEU A 506 -11.23 -28.37 10.08
N LYS A 507 -10.65 -27.61 10.99
CA LYS A 507 -9.89 -28.18 12.11
C LYS A 507 -10.82 -28.90 13.08
N GLY A 508 -10.34 -29.99 13.68
CA GLY A 508 -11.11 -30.75 14.66
C GLY A 508 -11.62 -29.90 15.84
N ASN A 509 -10.83 -28.92 16.29
CA ASN A 509 -11.26 -27.96 17.33
C ASN A 509 -12.45 -27.11 16.90
N THR A 510 -12.46 -26.63 15.65
CA THR A 510 -13.58 -25.86 15.09
C THR A 510 -14.86 -26.70 15.05
N VAL A 511 -14.75 -27.94 14.59
CA VAL A 511 -15.91 -28.87 14.56
C VAL A 511 -16.48 -29.09 15.96
N ARG A 512 -15.61 -29.28 16.96
CA ARG A 512 -16.04 -29.44 18.37
C ARG A 512 -16.75 -28.19 18.89
N LEU A 513 -16.16 -27.01 18.76
CA LEU A 513 -16.73 -25.74 19.26
C LEU A 513 -18.08 -25.43 18.58
N LEU A 514 -18.17 -25.57 17.26
CA LEU A 514 -19.43 -25.35 16.54
C LEU A 514 -20.48 -26.40 16.88
N GLY A 515 -20.07 -27.65 17.12
CA GLY A 515 -20.97 -28.69 17.61
C GLY A 515 -21.56 -28.35 18.99
N GLU A 516 -20.74 -27.90 19.93
CA GLU A 516 -21.17 -27.42 21.27
C GLU A 516 -22.12 -26.23 21.15
N MET A 517 -21.77 -25.24 20.31
CA MET A 517 -22.64 -24.08 20.05
C MET A 517 -24.00 -24.49 19.51
N CYS A 518 -24.04 -25.38 18.49
CA CYS A 518 -25.29 -25.86 17.91
C CYS A 518 -26.13 -26.67 18.89
N ALA A 519 -25.50 -27.52 19.72
CA ALA A 519 -26.18 -28.28 20.76
C ALA A 519 -26.85 -27.38 21.81
N ALA A 520 -26.30 -26.20 22.05
CA ALA A 520 -26.86 -25.15 22.90
C ALA A 520 -27.90 -24.24 22.18
N GLY A 521 -28.32 -24.58 20.96
CA GLY A 521 -29.30 -23.84 20.18
C GLY A 521 -28.73 -22.70 19.32
N GLY A 522 -27.42 -22.65 19.14
CA GLY A 522 -26.73 -21.65 18.32
C GLY A 522 -27.08 -21.75 16.84
N LYS A 523 -26.90 -20.63 16.14
CA LYS A 523 -27.23 -20.46 14.70
C LYS A 523 -26.04 -20.75 13.84
N LEU A 524 -26.16 -21.70 12.91
CA LEU A 524 -25.14 -22.05 11.94
C LEU A 524 -25.70 -21.98 10.51
N ALA A 525 -25.03 -21.23 9.64
CA ALA A 525 -25.27 -21.22 8.21
C ALA A 525 -24.05 -21.80 7.48
N VAL A 526 -24.27 -22.28 6.26
CA VAL A 526 -23.23 -22.77 5.35
C VAL A 526 -23.49 -22.19 3.97
N ALA A 527 -22.51 -21.51 3.37
CA ALA A 527 -22.59 -21.00 2.01
C ALA A 527 -21.34 -21.43 1.21
N GLY A 528 -21.51 -21.64 -0.09
CA GLY A 528 -20.48 -22.22 -0.93
C GLY A 528 -20.26 -23.72 -0.67
N ALA A 529 -19.02 -24.18 -0.72
CA ALA A 529 -18.66 -25.57 -0.44
C ALA A 529 -18.97 -25.96 1.01
N LYS A 530 -19.42 -27.21 1.18
CA LYS A 530 -19.71 -27.78 2.51
C LYS A 530 -18.49 -28.50 3.06
N PRO A 531 -18.29 -28.49 4.38
CA PRO A 531 -17.22 -29.25 5.02
C PRO A 531 -17.37 -30.75 4.70
N ALA A 532 -16.27 -31.33 4.24
CA ALA A 532 -16.16 -32.75 3.90
C ALA A 532 -14.88 -33.38 4.45
N TYR A 533 -13.99 -32.57 5.01
CA TYR A 533 -12.72 -33.00 5.58
C TYR A 533 -12.55 -32.42 6.98
N VAL A 534 -11.87 -33.15 7.85
CA VAL A 534 -11.40 -32.67 9.16
C VAL A 534 -9.95 -33.11 9.29
N ASP A 535 -9.04 -32.10 9.52
CA ASP A 535 -7.60 -32.31 9.59
C ASP A 535 -7.06 -33.09 8.36
N GLY A 536 -7.61 -32.78 7.17
CA GLY A 536 -7.27 -33.36 5.89
C GLY A 536 -7.93 -34.73 5.61
N ILE A 537 -8.68 -35.27 6.56
CA ILE A 537 -9.29 -36.60 6.45
C ILE A 537 -10.77 -36.48 6.03
N ARG A 538 -11.14 -37.11 4.93
CA ARG A 538 -12.53 -37.14 4.48
C ARG A 538 -13.42 -37.76 5.57
N THR A 539 -14.47 -37.06 5.96
CA THR A 539 -15.37 -37.48 7.01
C THR A 539 -16.78 -36.89 6.84
N ASP A 540 -17.81 -37.55 7.39
CA ASP A 540 -19.13 -36.93 7.51
C ASP A 540 -19.08 -35.93 8.69
N VAL A 541 -18.83 -34.67 8.37
CA VAL A 541 -18.72 -33.62 9.39
C VAL A 541 -20.07 -33.43 10.09
N PRO A 542 -20.16 -33.60 11.43
CA PRO A 542 -21.42 -33.63 12.17
C PRO A 542 -22.03 -32.24 12.40
N LEU A 543 -21.78 -31.28 11.48
CA LEU A 543 -22.33 -29.93 11.48
C LEU A 543 -23.45 -29.81 10.45
N ARG A 544 -24.60 -29.31 10.87
CA ARG A 544 -25.75 -29.10 9.98
C ARG A 544 -26.22 -27.65 10.11
N ALA A 545 -26.33 -26.98 8.98
CA ALA A 545 -26.92 -25.64 8.93
C ALA A 545 -28.37 -25.70 9.45
N ASN A 546 -28.71 -24.78 10.33
CA ASN A 546 -30.07 -24.64 10.88
C ASN A 546 -30.74 -23.32 10.52
N ILE A 547 -30.00 -22.41 9.80
CA ILE A 547 -30.49 -21.19 9.17
C ILE A 547 -29.89 -21.04 7.77
N GLU A 548 -30.54 -20.26 6.92
CA GLU A 548 -30.01 -19.88 5.62
C GLU A 548 -29.15 -18.61 5.71
N CYS A 549 -28.26 -18.36 4.74
CA CYS A 549 -27.39 -17.18 4.72
C CYS A 549 -28.20 -15.85 4.79
N LYS A 550 -29.35 -15.78 4.08
CA LYS A 550 -30.23 -14.60 4.11
C LYS A 550 -30.90 -14.33 5.48
N ASP A 551 -30.95 -15.34 6.36
CA ASP A 551 -31.56 -15.26 7.70
C ASP A 551 -30.53 -14.96 8.79
N LEU A 552 -29.28 -14.70 8.42
CA LEU A 552 -28.22 -14.28 9.33
C LEU A 552 -28.61 -12.94 10.01
N PRO A 553 -28.29 -12.77 11.30
CA PRO A 553 -28.59 -11.54 12.00
C PRO A 553 -27.82 -10.36 11.43
N LYS A 554 -28.47 -9.20 11.36
CA LYS A 554 -27.85 -7.92 10.98
C LYS A 554 -28.16 -6.86 12.02
N PRO A 555 -27.35 -5.79 12.09
CA PRO A 555 -27.63 -4.69 12.98
C PRO A 555 -29.03 -4.11 12.73
N ALA A 556 -29.83 -3.96 13.79
CA ALA A 556 -31.23 -3.53 13.68
C ALA A 556 -31.41 -2.15 13.00
N ALA A 557 -30.36 -1.31 13.04
CA ALA A 557 -30.38 0.00 12.41
C ALA A 557 -30.23 -0.07 10.87
N VAL A 558 -29.75 -1.18 10.29
CA VAL A 558 -29.50 -1.28 8.84
C VAL A 558 -30.65 -2.02 8.15
N ARG A 559 -31.43 -1.33 7.33
CA ARG A 559 -32.52 -1.90 6.54
C ARG A 559 -32.05 -2.37 5.17
N ALA A 560 -31.33 -1.50 4.45
CA ALA A 560 -30.73 -1.81 3.16
C ALA A 560 -29.44 -0.99 2.98
N ALA A 561 -28.36 -1.66 2.63
CA ALA A 561 -27.08 -1.01 2.33
C ALA A 561 -26.59 -1.39 0.91
N GLY A 562 -26.34 -2.68 0.65
CA GLY A 562 -25.78 -3.12 -0.64
C GLY A 562 -24.34 -2.66 -0.90
N LEU A 563 -23.71 -2.05 0.09
CA LEU A 563 -22.36 -1.49 0.11
C LEU A 563 -21.57 -2.07 1.29
N ASP A 564 -20.27 -1.91 1.23
CA ASP A 564 -19.43 -2.14 2.41
C ASP A 564 -19.69 -1.04 3.44
N TYR A 565 -19.95 -1.47 4.67
CA TYR A 565 -20.26 -0.55 5.75
C TYR A 565 -19.82 -1.08 7.11
N THR A 566 -19.69 -0.18 8.06
CA THR A 566 -19.56 -0.49 9.49
C THR A 566 -20.54 0.35 10.30
N LEU A 567 -21.23 -0.27 11.26
CA LEU A 567 -21.99 0.40 12.30
C LEU A 567 -21.24 0.23 13.62
N ARG A 568 -20.85 1.32 14.24
CA ARG A 568 -19.93 1.30 15.37
C ARG A 568 -20.52 2.04 16.58
N ARG A 569 -20.17 1.55 17.77
CA ARG A 569 -20.59 2.10 19.05
C ARG A 569 -19.39 2.59 19.86
N LEU A 570 -19.44 3.84 20.27
CA LEU A 570 -18.48 4.46 21.18
C LEU A 570 -18.73 4.00 22.64
N PRO A 571 -17.73 4.11 23.53
CA PRO A 571 -17.90 3.74 24.95
C PRO A 571 -19.01 4.48 25.69
N ASP A 572 -19.37 5.71 25.26
CA ASP A 572 -20.46 6.51 25.81
C ASP A 572 -21.84 6.13 25.28
N GLY A 573 -21.93 5.13 24.41
CA GLY A 573 -23.15 4.58 23.82
C GLY A 573 -23.59 5.23 22.52
N ARG A 574 -22.98 6.34 22.07
CA ARG A 574 -23.26 6.94 20.76
C ARG A 574 -22.87 5.96 19.65
N ARG A 575 -23.62 6.02 18.55
CA ARG A 575 -23.35 5.18 17.38
C ARG A 575 -23.11 6.04 16.14
N PHE A 576 -22.30 5.54 15.25
CA PHE A 576 -22.15 6.10 13.92
C PHE A 576 -22.10 4.99 12.86
N PHE A 577 -22.54 5.36 11.67
CA PHE A 577 -22.53 4.52 10.47
C PHE A 577 -21.51 5.09 9.50
N PHE A 578 -20.66 4.21 8.94
CA PHE A 578 -19.73 4.57 7.88
C PHE A 578 -19.86 3.57 6.75
N ALA A 579 -19.99 4.06 5.50
CA ALA A 579 -20.13 3.24 4.30
C ALA A 579 -19.33 3.80 3.13
N VAL A 580 -18.90 2.90 2.23
CA VAL A 580 -18.09 3.22 1.06
C VAL A 580 -18.78 2.68 -0.19
N ASN A 581 -18.85 3.50 -1.24
CA ASN A 581 -19.32 3.15 -2.56
C ASN A 581 -18.15 3.17 -3.56
N GLU A 582 -17.70 1.99 -3.99
CA GLU A 582 -16.68 1.83 -5.01
C GLU A 582 -17.24 1.81 -6.44
N GLY A 583 -18.56 1.75 -6.58
CA GLY A 583 -19.24 1.67 -7.87
C GLY A 583 -19.27 3.01 -8.61
N ASP A 584 -19.49 2.92 -9.92
CA ASP A 584 -19.57 4.07 -10.83
C ASP A 584 -20.89 4.85 -10.73
N GLU A 585 -21.88 4.29 -10.04
CA GLU A 585 -23.20 4.89 -9.83
C GLU A 585 -23.46 5.20 -8.35
N PRO A 586 -24.24 6.25 -8.04
CA PRO A 586 -24.65 6.51 -6.67
C PRO A 586 -25.45 5.33 -6.08
N ALA A 587 -25.22 5.01 -4.83
CA ALA A 587 -25.88 3.92 -4.14
C ALA A 587 -26.80 4.42 -3.00
N ARG A 588 -27.98 3.79 -2.88
CA ARG A 588 -28.96 4.15 -1.87
C ARG A 588 -28.79 3.29 -0.61
N ILE A 589 -28.74 3.95 0.54
CA ILE A 589 -28.76 3.32 1.87
C ILE A 589 -30.04 3.71 2.62
N GLU A 590 -30.63 2.75 3.32
CA GLU A 590 -31.77 2.96 4.18
C GLU A 590 -31.47 2.47 5.62
N LEU A 591 -31.53 3.39 6.58
CA LEU A 591 -31.31 3.13 7.99
C LEU A 591 -32.62 3.23 8.79
N SER A 592 -32.70 2.50 9.90
CA SER A 592 -33.79 2.58 10.87
C SER A 592 -33.41 3.58 11.96
N GLY A 593 -34.09 4.70 12.02
CA GLY A 593 -33.80 5.81 12.93
C GLY A 593 -33.21 7.04 12.20
N ASP A 594 -32.91 8.04 12.98
CA ASP A 594 -32.41 9.32 12.50
C ASP A 594 -30.89 9.36 12.58
N PHE A 595 -30.24 9.45 11.43
CA PHE A 595 -28.79 9.57 11.31
C PHE A 595 -28.41 10.92 10.69
N ALA A 596 -27.51 11.63 11.32
CA ALA A 596 -27.04 12.94 10.88
C ALA A 596 -25.75 12.82 10.08
N PRO A 597 -25.74 13.14 8.78
CA PRO A 597 -24.50 13.12 7.98
C PRO A 597 -23.46 14.08 8.54
N ILE A 598 -22.20 13.65 8.48
CA ILE A 598 -21.03 14.42 8.90
C ILE A 598 -20.03 14.50 7.75
N ASN A 599 -19.55 15.70 7.48
CA ASN A 599 -18.42 15.93 6.56
C ASN A 599 -17.17 16.26 7.37
N LEU A 600 -16.23 15.32 7.44
CA LEU A 600 -14.95 15.51 8.15
C LEU A 600 -14.00 16.49 7.45
N GLU A 601 -14.12 16.66 6.12
CA GLU A 601 -13.32 17.63 5.37
C GLU A 601 -13.65 19.08 5.75
N THR A 602 -14.95 19.39 5.89
CA THR A 602 -15.41 20.75 6.23
C THR A 602 -15.68 20.93 7.73
N GLY A 603 -15.78 19.84 8.50
CA GLY A 603 -16.18 19.85 9.91
C GLY A 603 -17.64 20.23 10.12
N GLU A 604 -18.51 19.96 9.15
CA GLU A 604 -19.93 20.23 9.17
C GLU A 604 -20.77 18.98 9.44
N GLY A 605 -21.87 19.16 10.17
CA GLY A 605 -22.89 18.14 10.37
C GLY A 605 -24.24 18.64 9.87
N PHE A 606 -25.06 17.72 9.36
CA PHE A 606 -26.31 18.03 8.71
C PHE A 606 -27.50 17.44 9.45
N ALA A 607 -28.68 17.98 9.21
CA ALA A 607 -29.93 17.52 9.83
C ALA A 607 -30.15 16.01 9.62
N PRO A 608 -30.65 15.29 10.63
CA PRO A 608 -30.84 13.84 10.56
C PRO A 608 -31.79 13.41 9.45
N GLN A 609 -31.52 12.23 8.88
CA GLN A 609 -32.38 11.57 7.91
C GLN A 609 -32.22 10.05 8.01
N SER A 610 -33.09 9.26 7.36
CA SER A 610 -33.05 7.79 7.37
C SER A 610 -32.68 7.17 6.01
N VAL A 611 -32.67 7.99 4.96
CA VAL A 611 -32.34 7.55 3.60
C VAL A 611 -31.22 8.41 3.05
N PHE A 612 -30.20 7.79 2.53
CA PHE A 612 -29.00 8.44 2.00
C PHE A 612 -28.71 7.99 0.58
N GLU A 613 -28.08 8.86 -0.17
CA GLU A 613 -27.43 8.56 -1.42
C GLU A 613 -25.91 8.73 -1.21
N VAL A 614 -25.17 7.63 -1.37
CA VAL A 614 -23.70 7.64 -1.32
C VAL A 614 -23.19 7.85 -2.75
N PRO A 615 -22.46 8.92 -3.01
CA PRO A 615 -21.95 9.20 -4.35
C PRO A 615 -21.09 8.05 -4.91
N ALA A 616 -21.05 7.92 -6.24
CA ALA A 616 -20.07 7.07 -6.90
C ALA A 616 -18.64 7.43 -6.43
N HIS A 617 -17.81 6.43 -6.17
CA HIS A 617 -16.45 6.58 -5.66
C HIS A 617 -16.38 7.51 -4.43
N GLY A 618 -17.30 7.30 -3.49
CA GLY A 618 -17.41 8.15 -2.30
C GLY A 618 -17.80 7.37 -1.05
N SER A 619 -17.90 8.09 0.06
CA SER A 619 -18.26 7.53 1.36
C SER A 619 -19.27 8.39 2.10
N LEU A 620 -19.93 7.80 3.10
CA LEU A 620 -20.88 8.43 4.00
C LEU A 620 -20.49 8.13 5.45
N LEU A 621 -20.33 9.18 6.26
CA LEU A 621 -20.28 9.11 7.70
C LEU A 621 -21.55 9.75 8.27
N ALA A 622 -22.24 9.09 9.19
CA ALA A 622 -23.46 9.61 9.82
C ALA A 622 -23.56 9.22 11.29
N GLU A 623 -23.89 10.17 12.17
CA GLU A 623 -24.09 9.98 13.61
C GLU A 623 -25.55 9.68 13.92
N GLU A 624 -25.84 8.58 14.65
CA GLU A 624 -27.19 8.28 15.11
C GLU A 624 -27.66 9.31 16.13
N ASN A 625 -28.88 9.84 15.94
CA ASN A 625 -29.47 10.89 16.76
C ASN A 625 -28.60 12.15 16.90
N GLY A 626 -27.70 12.38 15.97
CA GLY A 626 -26.86 13.58 15.97
C GLY A 626 -27.67 14.85 15.82
N SER A 627 -27.36 15.85 16.62
CA SER A 627 -28.13 17.12 16.67
C SER A 627 -27.38 18.20 15.92
N TYR A 628 -27.67 18.37 14.64
CA TYR A 628 -27.13 19.41 13.77
C TYR A 628 -28.28 20.20 13.12
N ALA A 629 -28.18 21.52 13.14
CA ALA A 629 -29.24 22.38 12.66
C ALA A 629 -29.21 22.62 11.14
N GLN A 630 -28.06 22.43 10.51
CA GLN A 630 -27.85 22.74 9.10
C GLN A 630 -28.56 21.71 8.21
N PRO A 631 -29.46 22.12 7.30
CA PRO A 631 -30.05 21.20 6.35
C PRO A 631 -28.98 20.71 5.37
N ALA A 632 -29.11 19.44 4.93
CA ALA A 632 -28.29 18.94 3.83
C ALA A 632 -28.52 19.80 2.59
N PHE A 633 -27.44 20.09 1.84
CA PHE A 633 -27.55 20.86 0.62
C PHE A 633 -28.44 20.11 -0.39
N ARG A 634 -29.48 20.80 -0.88
CA ARG A 634 -30.36 20.31 -1.94
C ARG A 634 -30.40 21.37 -3.04
N ALA A 635 -29.85 21.02 -4.18
CA ALA A 635 -29.88 21.91 -5.34
C ALA A 635 -31.31 22.08 -5.86
N ALA A 636 -31.81 23.31 -5.89
CA ALA A 636 -33.02 23.67 -6.63
C ALA A 636 -32.75 23.93 -8.12
N LYS A 637 -31.53 24.34 -8.44
CA LYS A 637 -31.08 24.64 -9.81
C LYS A 637 -29.56 24.41 -9.90
N THR A 638 -29.12 23.89 -11.04
CA THR A 638 -27.68 23.80 -11.39
C THR A 638 -27.45 24.53 -12.71
N VAL A 639 -26.40 25.32 -12.80
CA VAL A 639 -25.96 26.05 -13.98
C VAL A 639 -24.53 25.65 -14.29
N SER A 640 -24.24 25.26 -15.52
CA SER A 640 -22.89 24.98 -15.99
C SER A 640 -22.29 26.18 -16.69
N LEU A 641 -21.13 26.62 -16.25
CA LEU A 641 -20.41 27.78 -16.81
C LEU A 641 -19.06 27.35 -17.36
N VAL A 642 -18.66 27.90 -18.50
CA VAL A 642 -17.31 27.68 -19.04
C VAL A 642 -16.41 28.78 -18.46
N PRO A 643 -15.40 28.43 -17.66
CA PRO A 643 -14.53 29.43 -17.06
C PRO A 643 -13.50 29.95 -18.07
N GLN A 644 -13.09 31.21 -17.91
CA GLN A 644 -12.07 31.83 -18.74
C GLN A 644 -10.67 31.54 -18.14
N PHE A 645 -9.73 31.06 -18.94
CA PHE A 645 -8.35 30.95 -18.54
C PHE A 645 -7.72 32.33 -18.28
N VAL A 646 -7.03 32.48 -17.15
CA VAL A 646 -6.41 33.73 -16.72
C VAL A 646 -4.90 33.65 -16.78
N GLY A 647 -4.32 32.58 -16.26
CA GLY A 647 -2.88 32.42 -16.18
C GLY A 647 -2.46 31.08 -15.61
N ALA A 648 -1.16 30.86 -15.55
CA ALA A 648 -0.56 29.62 -15.03
C ALA A 648 0.80 29.93 -14.35
N ALA A 649 1.25 29.02 -13.50
CA ALA A 649 2.65 28.89 -13.13
C ALA A 649 3.54 28.71 -14.38
N PRO A 650 4.87 28.87 -14.30
CA PRO A 650 5.76 28.59 -15.43
C PRO A 650 5.49 27.21 -16.04
N ASN A 651 5.40 27.13 -17.37
CA ASN A 651 5.25 25.87 -18.08
C ASN A 651 6.54 25.06 -17.99
N CYS A 652 6.47 23.78 -18.27
CA CYS A 652 7.60 22.86 -18.23
C CYS A 652 7.66 22.03 -19.52
N LEU A 653 8.89 21.84 -20.04
CA LEU A 653 9.25 20.83 -21.03
C LEU A 653 10.15 19.80 -20.35
N THR A 654 9.76 18.54 -20.37
CA THR A 654 10.62 17.42 -19.98
C THR A 654 11.39 16.95 -21.20
N VAL A 655 12.69 17.15 -21.23
CA VAL A 655 13.59 16.68 -22.27
C VAL A 655 14.09 15.29 -21.90
N GLU A 656 13.47 14.28 -22.48
CA GLU A 656 13.70 12.87 -22.14
C GLU A 656 14.63 12.14 -23.12
N ASN A 657 14.82 12.70 -24.33
CA ASN A 657 15.67 12.11 -25.35
C ASN A 657 17.12 12.60 -25.22
N VAL A 658 18.05 11.68 -25.30
CA VAL A 658 19.49 11.94 -25.22
C VAL A 658 20.22 11.50 -26.47
N LYS A 659 21.34 12.17 -26.74
CA LYS A 659 22.40 11.72 -27.63
C LYS A 659 23.63 11.46 -26.77
N VAL A 660 24.16 10.24 -26.86
CA VAL A 660 25.35 9.80 -26.10
C VAL A 660 26.48 9.43 -27.07
N ALA A 661 27.57 10.19 -27.04
CA ALA A 661 28.78 9.89 -27.82
C ALA A 661 29.79 9.16 -26.92
N LEU A 662 30.21 7.97 -27.35
CA LEU A 662 31.16 7.11 -26.66
C LEU A 662 32.60 7.40 -27.10
N GLU A 663 33.60 7.03 -26.28
CA GLU A 663 35.03 7.13 -26.62
C GLU A 663 35.39 6.38 -27.90
N SER A 664 34.65 5.35 -28.25
CA SER A 664 34.81 4.60 -29.51
C SER A 664 34.46 5.40 -30.77
N GLY A 665 33.77 6.53 -30.64
CA GLY A 665 33.17 7.30 -31.72
C GLY A 665 31.72 6.86 -32.06
N GLU A 666 31.22 5.78 -31.47
CA GLU A 666 29.82 5.38 -31.60
C GLU A 666 28.90 6.42 -30.94
N THR A 667 27.73 6.61 -31.52
CA THR A 667 26.72 7.51 -30.97
C THR A 667 25.39 6.76 -30.81
N LEU A 668 24.80 6.83 -29.61
CA LEU A 668 23.48 6.32 -29.29
C LEU A 668 22.47 7.48 -29.18
N HIS A 669 21.24 7.24 -29.55
CA HIS A 669 20.16 8.21 -29.46
C HIS A 669 18.89 7.54 -28.93
N GLY A 670 18.09 8.24 -28.15
CA GLY A 670 16.76 7.80 -27.73
C GLY A 670 16.40 8.22 -26.33
N TYR A 671 15.38 7.57 -25.80
CA TYR A 671 14.90 7.77 -24.46
C TYR A 671 16.01 7.49 -23.43
N ALA A 672 16.20 8.39 -22.47
CA ALA A 672 17.33 8.38 -21.56
C ALA A 672 17.49 7.03 -20.82
N TYR A 673 16.41 6.51 -20.24
CA TYR A 673 16.44 5.18 -19.60
C TYR A 673 16.83 4.06 -20.58
N GLY A 674 16.28 4.08 -21.81
CA GLY A 674 16.60 3.07 -22.82
C GLY A 674 18.05 3.09 -23.28
N VAL A 675 18.64 4.29 -23.44
CA VAL A 675 20.07 4.43 -23.78
C VAL A 675 20.93 3.96 -22.62
N TYR A 676 20.59 4.33 -21.40
CA TYR A 676 21.27 3.88 -20.18
C TYR A 676 21.25 2.35 -20.06
N GLU A 677 20.07 1.74 -20.16
CA GLU A 677 19.91 0.28 -20.11
C GLU A 677 20.71 -0.43 -21.20
N THR A 678 20.74 0.12 -22.41
CA THR A 678 21.55 -0.41 -23.51
C THR A 678 23.04 -0.41 -23.18
N LEU A 679 23.54 0.65 -22.57
CA LEU A 679 24.94 0.76 -22.15
C LEU A 679 25.27 -0.23 -21.03
N ILE A 680 24.38 -0.38 -20.07
CA ILE A 680 24.54 -1.34 -18.96
C ILE A 680 24.54 -2.77 -19.49
N LYS A 681 23.59 -3.14 -20.35
CA LYS A 681 23.51 -4.49 -20.96
C LYS A 681 24.78 -4.86 -21.74
N ARG A 682 25.37 -3.87 -22.43
CA ARG A 682 26.65 -4.05 -23.13
C ARG A 682 27.86 -4.11 -22.18
N GLY A 683 27.67 -3.86 -20.90
CA GLY A 683 28.77 -3.77 -19.92
C GLY A 683 29.74 -2.61 -20.25
N TYR A 684 29.23 -1.51 -20.83
CA TYR A 684 30.07 -0.39 -21.23
C TYR A 684 30.77 0.24 -20.02
N LYS A 685 32.07 0.31 -20.07
CA LYS A 685 32.91 1.01 -19.09
C LYS A 685 33.70 2.07 -19.85
N GLY A 686 33.54 3.32 -19.52
CA GLY A 686 34.27 4.40 -20.16
C GLY A 686 33.56 5.72 -20.07
N LYS A 687 34.23 6.72 -20.59
CA LYS A 687 33.71 8.08 -20.64
C LYS A 687 32.73 8.22 -21.79
N MET A 688 31.79 9.07 -21.60
CA MET A 688 30.76 9.40 -22.59
C MET A 688 30.40 10.88 -22.49
N ARG A 689 29.99 11.47 -23.61
CA ARG A 689 29.38 12.79 -23.64
C ARG A 689 27.87 12.61 -23.81
N VAL A 690 27.11 13.11 -22.84
CA VAL A 690 25.64 13.08 -22.83
C VAL A 690 25.13 14.45 -23.24
N THR A 691 24.19 14.47 -24.17
CA THR A 691 23.64 15.69 -24.76
C THR A 691 22.13 15.63 -24.77
N TYR A 692 21.47 16.66 -24.20
CA TYR A 692 20.04 16.92 -24.29
C TYR A 692 19.84 18.10 -25.22
N ALA A 693 18.90 17.99 -26.15
CA ALA A 693 18.63 19.07 -27.09
C ALA A 693 17.12 19.38 -27.13
N PHE A 694 16.79 20.64 -27.27
CA PHE A 694 15.44 21.10 -27.52
C PHE A 694 15.45 22.29 -28.48
N PHE A 695 14.35 22.51 -29.20
CA PHE A 695 14.19 23.62 -30.11
C PHE A 695 13.47 24.80 -29.43
N SER A 696 13.84 26.03 -29.73
CA SER A 696 13.10 27.24 -29.38
C SER A 696 12.84 28.10 -30.60
N ASP A 697 11.59 28.56 -30.80
CA ASP A 697 11.21 29.42 -31.91
C ASP A 697 11.81 30.83 -31.82
N ALA A 698 12.20 31.29 -30.62
CA ALA A 698 12.79 32.59 -30.36
C ALA A 698 13.75 32.55 -29.17
N ALA A 699 14.58 33.56 -29.04
CA ALA A 699 15.42 33.71 -27.83
C ALA A 699 14.52 34.05 -26.62
N ARG A 700 14.74 33.37 -25.48
CA ARG A 700 13.99 33.58 -24.24
C ARG A 700 14.75 33.12 -22.99
N GLU A 701 14.37 33.71 -21.86
CA GLU A 701 14.83 33.21 -20.56
C GLU A 701 14.14 31.87 -20.21
N ILE A 702 14.92 30.93 -19.69
CA ILE A 702 14.48 29.62 -19.20
C ILE A 702 15.14 29.29 -17.88
N GLU A 703 14.55 28.40 -17.12
CA GLU A 703 15.20 27.73 -15.99
C GLU A 703 15.42 26.25 -16.33
N LEU A 704 16.68 25.82 -16.36
CA LEU A 704 17.05 24.41 -16.51
C LEU A 704 17.15 23.79 -15.12
N THR A 705 16.41 22.71 -14.87
CA THR A 705 16.55 21.86 -13.68
C THR A 705 17.12 20.51 -14.10
N ALA A 706 18.19 20.07 -13.43
CA ALA A 706 18.84 18.79 -13.63
C ALA A 706 19.15 18.14 -12.28
N GLU A 707 19.36 16.84 -12.29
CA GLU A 707 19.76 16.11 -11.09
C GLU A 707 21.27 16.25 -10.82
N LYS A 708 21.63 16.22 -9.54
CA LYS A 708 23.04 16.19 -9.13
C LYS A 708 23.59 14.79 -9.35
N GLN A 709 24.50 14.66 -10.29
CA GLN A 709 25.21 13.43 -10.61
C GLN A 709 26.73 13.67 -10.60
N LYS A 710 27.50 12.60 -10.60
CA LYS A 710 28.96 12.66 -10.75
C LYS A 710 29.35 12.92 -12.22
N VAL A 711 29.06 14.13 -12.70
CA VAL A 711 29.32 14.56 -14.08
C VAL A 711 30.33 15.71 -14.12
N ARG A 712 30.91 15.97 -15.27
CA ARG A 712 31.91 17.03 -15.48
C ARG A 712 31.60 17.86 -16.71
N GLY A 713 32.10 19.09 -16.74
CA GLY A 713 32.07 19.93 -17.93
C GLY A 713 30.68 20.31 -18.41
N GLU A 714 29.75 20.54 -17.49
CA GLU A 714 28.37 20.91 -17.81
C GLU A 714 28.31 22.23 -18.55
N ARG A 715 27.71 22.23 -19.74
CA ARG A 715 27.62 23.38 -20.65
C ARG A 715 26.21 23.53 -21.21
N PHE A 716 25.81 24.77 -21.43
CA PHE A 716 24.62 25.11 -22.19
C PHE A 716 25.01 25.94 -23.41
N ASN A 717 24.69 25.47 -24.62
CA ASN A 717 25.10 26.07 -25.90
C ASN A 717 26.62 26.32 -25.99
N GLY A 718 27.43 25.42 -25.40
CA GLY A 718 28.89 25.51 -25.37
C GLY A 718 29.47 26.32 -24.18
N GLU A 719 28.67 27.10 -23.46
CA GLU A 719 29.11 27.91 -22.31
C GLU A 719 28.95 27.11 -20.99
N PRO A 720 29.91 27.24 -20.06
CA PRO A 720 29.81 26.62 -18.74
C PRO A 720 28.59 27.13 -17.95
N ILE A 721 27.93 26.27 -17.18
CA ILE A 721 26.76 26.59 -16.39
C ILE A 721 27.15 26.78 -14.92
N ALA A 722 26.60 27.85 -14.29
CA ALA A 722 26.62 28.02 -12.86
C ALA A 722 25.25 27.57 -12.26
N PHE A 723 25.22 26.37 -11.72
CA PHE A 723 24.05 25.86 -11.05
C PHE A 723 23.95 26.32 -9.60
N VAL A 724 22.73 26.51 -9.13
CA VAL A 724 22.37 26.70 -7.72
C VAL A 724 21.55 25.51 -7.23
N GLN A 725 21.50 25.30 -5.91
CA GLN A 725 20.65 24.29 -5.28
C GLN A 725 19.18 24.57 -5.62
N SER A 726 18.43 23.55 -6.02
CA SER A 726 16.98 23.64 -6.12
C SER A 726 16.35 23.58 -4.73
N GLU A 727 15.27 24.31 -4.53
CA GLU A 727 14.47 24.26 -3.31
C GLU A 727 13.48 23.09 -3.30
N GLU A 728 13.22 22.50 -4.47
CA GLU A 728 12.27 21.38 -4.62
C GLU A 728 12.83 20.09 -4.05
N ASP A 729 14.14 19.83 -4.25
CA ASP A 729 14.79 18.58 -3.87
C ASP A 729 16.29 18.82 -3.61
N ILE A 730 16.84 18.14 -2.61
CA ILE A 730 18.25 18.29 -2.24
C ILE A 730 19.22 17.84 -3.33
N ASN A 731 18.82 16.92 -4.19
CA ASN A 731 19.62 16.41 -5.29
C ASN A 731 19.24 17.00 -6.65
N PHE A 732 18.40 18.02 -6.68
CA PHE A 732 18.18 18.82 -7.89
C PHE A 732 19.00 20.09 -7.83
N LYS A 733 19.44 20.55 -8.99
CA LYS A 733 20.13 21.83 -9.22
C LYS A 733 19.47 22.57 -10.35
N LYS A 734 19.49 23.90 -10.31
CA LYS A 734 18.85 24.73 -11.32
C LYS A 734 19.71 25.89 -11.78
N ALA A 735 19.50 26.34 -12.99
CA ALA A 735 20.19 27.48 -13.58
C ALA A 735 19.23 28.30 -14.46
N ARG A 736 19.27 29.64 -14.33
CA ARG A 736 18.62 30.54 -15.28
C ARG A 736 19.52 30.77 -16.48
N LEU A 737 19.03 30.56 -17.68
CA LEU A 737 19.78 30.52 -18.91
C LEU A 737 19.02 31.26 -20.01
N GLN A 738 19.75 31.68 -21.05
CA GLN A 738 19.19 32.26 -22.25
C GLN A 738 19.15 31.23 -23.39
N ALA A 739 17.98 30.73 -23.69
CA ALA A 739 17.77 29.95 -24.90
C ALA A 739 17.86 30.86 -26.14
N LYS A 740 18.52 30.39 -27.19
CA LYS A 740 18.58 31.05 -28.50
C LYS A 740 17.45 30.55 -29.41
N ALA A 741 17.12 31.27 -30.44
CA ALA A 741 16.29 30.78 -31.54
C ALA A 741 17.01 29.59 -32.22
N GLY A 742 16.29 28.51 -32.48
CA GLY A 742 16.85 27.27 -33.00
C GLY A 742 17.14 26.23 -31.92
N GLU A 743 18.08 25.35 -32.22
CA GLU A 743 18.48 24.26 -31.31
C GLU A 743 19.27 24.80 -30.10
N ASN A 744 18.89 24.34 -28.91
CA ASN A 744 19.57 24.58 -27.63
C ASN A 744 20.04 23.25 -27.06
N VAL A 745 21.24 23.25 -26.51
CA VAL A 745 21.95 22.04 -26.11
C VAL A 745 22.46 22.18 -24.68
N TYR A 746 22.08 21.23 -23.82
CA TYR A 746 22.71 20.95 -22.53
C TYR A 746 23.56 19.70 -22.65
N GLU A 747 24.82 19.78 -22.26
CA GLU A 747 25.75 18.66 -22.38
C GLU A 747 26.67 18.54 -21.16
N TYR A 748 27.10 17.30 -20.90
CA TYR A 748 28.09 16.96 -19.87
C TYR A 748 28.89 15.71 -20.22
N GLU A 749 29.99 15.48 -19.50
CA GLU A 749 30.75 14.25 -19.54
C GLU A 749 30.47 13.40 -18.30
N ALA A 750 30.20 12.11 -18.51
CA ALA A 750 29.98 11.11 -17.48
C ALA A 750 30.82 9.86 -17.73
N GLU A 751 30.94 9.03 -16.69
CA GLU A 751 31.65 7.75 -16.76
C GLU A 751 30.81 6.67 -16.08
N LEU A 752 30.56 5.57 -16.79
CA LEU A 752 29.88 4.38 -16.27
C LEU A 752 30.92 3.43 -15.67
N ALA A 753 31.40 3.74 -14.47
CA ALA A 753 32.39 2.90 -13.78
C ALA A 753 31.77 1.62 -13.18
N ASP A 754 30.50 1.67 -12.83
CA ASP A 754 29.72 0.63 -12.13
C ASP A 754 28.84 -0.22 -13.06
N ALA A 755 28.95 -0.04 -14.38
CA ALA A 755 28.05 -0.68 -15.36
C ALA A 755 27.99 -2.22 -15.24
N GLU A 756 29.10 -2.89 -14.95
CA GLU A 756 29.12 -4.35 -14.80
C GLU A 756 28.39 -4.80 -13.53
N GLN A 757 28.58 -4.08 -12.41
CA GLN A 757 27.88 -4.36 -11.17
C GLN A 757 26.38 -4.11 -11.33
N VAL A 758 26.00 -2.99 -11.95
CA VAL A 758 24.58 -2.67 -12.25
C VAL A 758 23.98 -3.75 -13.14
N ARG A 759 24.67 -4.18 -14.19
CA ARG A 759 24.24 -5.27 -15.06
C ARG A 759 24.02 -6.57 -14.27
N GLY A 760 25.00 -6.95 -13.46
CA GLY A 760 24.97 -8.18 -12.67
C GLY A 760 23.86 -8.21 -11.60
N VAL A 761 23.31 -7.05 -11.19
CA VAL A 761 22.20 -7.00 -10.24
C VAL A 761 20.86 -6.78 -10.95
N LEU A 762 20.77 -5.82 -11.86
CA LEU A 762 19.48 -5.42 -12.43
C LEU A 762 19.04 -6.25 -13.63
N PHE A 763 19.96 -6.89 -14.37
CA PHE A 763 19.66 -7.60 -15.62
C PHE A 763 19.93 -9.10 -15.59
N GLU A 764 20.47 -9.64 -14.51
CA GLU A 764 20.63 -11.09 -14.35
C GLU A 764 19.35 -11.67 -13.74
N ALA A 765 18.68 -12.55 -14.48
CA ALA A 765 17.42 -13.16 -14.04
C ALA A 765 17.56 -13.98 -12.74
N SER A 766 18.76 -14.50 -12.47
CA SER A 766 19.05 -15.25 -11.26
C SER A 766 19.16 -14.41 -9.98
N VAL A 767 19.31 -13.08 -10.10
CA VAL A 767 19.42 -12.20 -8.92
C VAL A 767 18.03 -11.98 -8.34
N PRO A 768 17.85 -12.29 -7.05
CA PRO A 768 16.57 -12.16 -6.39
C PRO A 768 16.12 -10.71 -6.24
N GLU A 769 14.82 -10.53 -6.16
CA GLU A 769 14.17 -9.23 -5.92
C GLU A 769 14.70 -8.56 -4.64
N SER A 770 14.86 -9.30 -3.56
CA SER A 770 15.38 -8.80 -2.27
C SER A 770 16.74 -8.10 -2.40
N LEU A 771 17.66 -8.65 -3.20
CA LEU A 771 18.98 -8.02 -3.44
C LEU A 771 18.86 -6.81 -4.37
N ARG A 772 17.94 -6.81 -5.33
CA ARG A 772 17.66 -5.65 -6.18
C ARG A 772 17.11 -4.48 -5.39
N ASN A 773 16.22 -4.75 -4.43
CA ASN A 773 15.60 -3.75 -3.57
C ASN A 773 16.60 -3.04 -2.64
N CYS A 774 17.75 -3.69 -2.37
CA CYS A 774 18.84 -3.10 -1.59
C CYS A 774 19.91 -2.43 -2.45
N PHE A 775 19.82 -2.51 -3.77
CA PHE A 775 20.90 -2.08 -4.64
C PHE A 775 20.82 -0.59 -4.98
N SER A 776 21.87 0.14 -4.61
CA SER A 776 22.05 1.56 -4.95
C SER A 776 23.12 1.72 -6.04
N TYR A 777 22.85 2.52 -7.05
CA TYR A 777 23.83 2.89 -8.08
C TYR A 777 23.89 4.40 -8.25
N SER A 778 25.04 4.91 -8.69
CA SER A 778 25.35 6.33 -8.64
C SER A 778 25.34 7.04 -9.98
N THR A 779 25.35 6.29 -11.08
CA THR A 779 25.35 6.84 -12.44
C THR A 779 24.09 6.37 -13.16
N TYR A 780 23.30 7.31 -13.63
CA TYR A 780 22.07 7.07 -14.36
C TYR A 780 21.85 8.20 -15.38
N MET A 781 20.91 8.04 -16.30
CA MET A 781 20.51 9.08 -17.24
C MET A 781 19.06 9.42 -16.99
N GLU A 782 18.81 10.63 -16.52
CA GLU A 782 17.49 11.14 -16.18
C GLU A 782 17.10 12.27 -17.12
N PRO A 783 15.80 12.42 -17.41
CA PRO A 783 15.30 13.59 -18.10
C PRO A 783 15.71 14.89 -17.41
N VAL A 784 15.84 15.96 -18.19
CA VAL A 784 16.02 17.32 -17.65
C VAL A 784 14.80 18.17 -17.90
N TYR A 785 14.58 19.17 -17.05
CA TYR A 785 13.36 19.97 -17.05
C TYR A 785 13.67 21.40 -17.41
N ILE A 786 12.96 21.91 -18.43
CA ILE A 786 13.07 23.33 -18.87
C ILE A 786 11.78 24.03 -18.44
N ALA A 787 11.88 25.01 -17.57
CA ALA A 787 10.74 25.79 -17.12
C ALA A 787 10.80 27.22 -17.65
N GLY A 788 9.64 27.84 -17.90
CA GLY A 788 9.58 29.21 -18.36
C GLY A 788 8.24 29.65 -18.92
N ASP A 789 8.24 30.81 -19.55
CA ASP A 789 7.06 31.43 -20.14
C ASP A 789 6.94 31.10 -21.64
N PHE A 790 6.47 29.87 -21.91
CA PHE A 790 6.35 29.34 -23.28
C PHE A 790 5.26 28.28 -23.37
N ASP A 791 4.93 27.86 -24.60
CA ASP A 791 4.18 26.65 -24.90
C ASP A 791 5.14 25.54 -25.34
N VAL A 792 4.82 24.30 -25.00
CA VAL A 792 5.52 23.11 -25.52
C VAL A 792 4.98 22.78 -26.90
N LYS A 793 5.85 22.45 -27.85
CA LYS A 793 5.51 22.01 -29.19
C LYS A 793 6.44 20.91 -29.65
N GLY A 794 5.98 19.64 -29.56
CA GLY A 794 6.84 18.47 -29.73
C GLY A 794 8.01 18.50 -28.72
N ASP A 795 9.23 18.31 -29.18
CA ASP A 795 10.44 18.34 -28.34
C ASP A 795 11.02 19.77 -28.19
N GLY A 796 10.19 20.80 -28.26
CA GLY A 796 10.62 22.18 -28.21
C GLY A 796 9.65 23.11 -27.50
N ILE A 797 10.05 24.38 -27.44
CA ILE A 797 9.31 25.48 -26.82
C ILE A 797 8.98 26.58 -27.84
N ALA A 798 7.81 27.17 -27.71
CA ALA A 798 7.31 28.19 -28.63
C ALA A 798 6.65 29.35 -27.84
N ALA A 799 6.37 30.44 -28.54
CA ALA A 799 5.64 31.55 -27.95
C ALA A 799 4.26 31.11 -27.46
N LYS A 800 3.88 31.57 -26.26
CA LYS A 800 2.54 31.32 -25.69
C LYS A 800 1.42 31.71 -26.65
N GLN A 801 0.46 30.82 -26.75
CA GLN A 801 -0.81 31.07 -27.42
C GLN A 801 -1.91 31.28 -26.37
N PRO A 802 -2.98 31.99 -26.70
CA PRO A 802 -4.17 32.09 -25.86
C PRO A 802 -4.71 30.70 -25.50
N LYS A 803 -5.09 30.49 -24.23
CA LYS A 803 -5.66 29.26 -23.74
C LYS A 803 -7.16 29.37 -23.54
N SER A 804 -7.86 28.26 -23.67
CA SER A 804 -9.28 28.14 -23.37
C SER A 804 -9.52 27.08 -22.31
N ALA A 805 -10.73 27.04 -21.74
CA ALA A 805 -11.17 25.93 -20.92
C ALA A 805 -11.13 24.62 -21.70
N GLY A 806 -10.84 23.52 -21.03
CA GLY A 806 -10.66 22.20 -21.61
C GLY A 806 -9.28 21.60 -21.27
N ASP A 807 -8.87 20.63 -22.06
CA ASP A 807 -7.57 19.98 -21.90
C ASP A 807 -6.42 20.94 -22.29
N LEU A 808 -5.63 21.34 -21.33
CA LEU A 808 -4.49 22.24 -21.52
C LEU A 808 -3.25 21.51 -22.06
N THR A 809 -3.17 20.19 -21.90
CA THR A 809 -2.06 19.41 -22.49
C THR A 809 -2.12 19.50 -24.02
N ALA A 810 -3.32 19.43 -24.60
CA ALA A 810 -3.54 19.64 -26.04
C ALA A 810 -3.30 21.10 -26.50
N GLN A 811 -3.09 22.03 -25.57
CA GLN A 811 -2.87 23.45 -25.82
C GLN A 811 -1.41 23.91 -25.50
N GLY A 812 -0.45 22.98 -25.51
CA GLY A 812 0.97 23.28 -25.32
C GLY A 812 1.40 23.32 -23.84
N MET A 813 0.66 22.70 -22.94
CA MET A 813 1.05 22.52 -21.54
C MET A 813 1.31 21.02 -21.23
N ASP A 814 2.05 20.38 -22.12
CA ASP A 814 2.26 18.92 -22.17
C ASP A 814 2.81 18.36 -20.85
N ASN A 815 3.85 19.00 -20.29
CA ASN A 815 4.53 18.56 -19.06
C ASN A 815 4.22 19.47 -17.86
N PHE A 816 3.14 20.22 -17.94
CA PHE A 816 2.80 21.14 -16.88
C PHE A 816 2.60 20.43 -15.53
N CYS A 817 3.24 20.96 -14.48
CA CYS A 817 3.12 20.49 -13.12
C CYS A 817 3.03 21.73 -12.20
N GLY A 818 1.82 22.10 -11.79
CA GLY A 818 1.60 23.31 -11.04
C GLY A 818 0.13 23.72 -10.98
N ALA A 819 -0.13 25.00 -10.74
CA ALA A 819 -1.46 25.58 -10.68
C ALA A 819 -1.75 26.48 -11.88
N VAL A 820 -2.97 26.40 -12.39
CA VAL A 820 -3.54 27.32 -13.35
C VAL A 820 -4.71 28.08 -12.74
N GLU A 821 -4.97 29.30 -13.23
CA GLU A 821 -6.07 30.13 -12.77
C GLU A 821 -7.10 30.34 -13.88
N TYR A 822 -8.36 30.22 -13.49
CA TYR A 822 -9.52 30.54 -14.30
C TYR A 822 -10.38 31.58 -13.58
N SER A 823 -11.23 32.27 -14.34
CA SER A 823 -12.23 33.20 -13.80
C SER A 823 -13.59 32.96 -14.41
N PHE A 824 -14.64 33.25 -13.66
CA PHE A 824 -16.01 33.33 -14.15
C PHE A 824 -16.85 34.25 -13.25
N THR A 825 -18.03 34.63 -13.71
CA THR A 825 -18.99 35.40 -12.92
C THR A 825 -20.32 34.65 -12.87
N ALA A 826 -20.97 34.65 -11.70
CA ALA A 826 -22.28 34.04 -11.53
C ALA A 826 -23.17 34.89 -10.59
N GLU A 827 -24.45 34.92 -10.90
CA GLU A 827 -25.48 35.42 -9.97
C GLU A 827 -25.77 34.34 -8.91
N ALA A 828 -25.62 34.70 -7.65
CA ALA A 828 -25.83 33.77 -6.55
C ALA A 828 -26.43 34.46 -5.31
N GLU A 829 -27.07 33.65 -4.44
CA GLU A 829 -27.58 34.06 -3.13
C GLU A 829 -27.64 32.82 -2.22
N GLY A 830 -27.20 32.95 -1.00
CA GLY A 830 -27.20 31.86 0.00
C GLY A 830 -26.08 30.87 -0.18
N ARG A 831 -26.31 29.64 0.25
CA ARG A 831 -25.35 28.54 0.14
C ARG A 831 -25.32 28.00 -1.29
N VAL A 832 -24.14 28.02 -1.88
CA VAL A 832 -23.90 27.49 -3.23
C VAL A 832 -22.89 26.34 -3.18
N ARG A 833 -23.08 25.35 -4.06
CA ARG A 833 -22.14 24.27 -4.28
C ARG A 833 -21.48 24.43 -5.64
N LEU A 834 -20.16 24.37 -5.65
CA LEU A 834 -19.30 24.57 -6.80
C LEU A 834 -18.63 23.23 -7.15
N ARG A 835 -18.91 22.69 -8.33
CA ARG A 835 -18.31 21.44 -8.83
C ARG A 835 -17.47 21.74 -10.06
N PRO A 836 -16.14 21.60 -9.98
CA PRO A 836 -15.29 21.68 -11.18
C PRO A 836 -15.53 20.44 -12.06
N VAL A 837 -15.50 20.65 -13.37
CA VAL A 837 -15.65 19.59 -14.39
C VAL A 837 -14.39 19.58 -15.23
N GLY A 838 -13.67 18.46 -15.24
CA GLY A 838 -12.40 18.31 -15.96
C GLY A 838 -11.43 17.39 -15.23
N ASN A 839 -10.15 17.46 -15.60
CA ASN A 839 -9.08 16.66 -15.03
C ASN A 839 -8.19 17.53 -14.14
N TYR A 840 -8.19 17.26 -12.84
CA TYR A 840 -7.47 18.06 -11.83
C TYR A 840 -7.23 17.24 -10.55
N SER A 841 -6.26 17.67 -9.75
CA SER A 841 -6.07 17.12 -8.39
C SER A 841 -6.94 17.84 -7.37
N MET A 842 -6.89 19.18 -7.38
CA MET A 842 -7.62 20.05 -6.46
C MET A 842 -8.04 21.31 -7.21
N CYS A 843 -9.20 21.87 -6.82
CA CYS A 843 -9.59 23.21 -7.22
C CYS A 843 -9.92 24.07 -6.00
N GLU A 844 -9.27 25.24 -5.89
CA GLU A 844 -9.60 26.26 -4.90
C GLU A 844 -10.46 27.34 -5.55
N PHE A 845 -11.65 27.60 -5.01
CA PHE A 845 -12.55 28.69 -5.41
C PHE A 845 -12.35 29.90 -4.48
N ILE A 846 -12.15 31.04 -5.09
CA ILE A 846 -11.91 32.32 -4.39
C ILE A 846 -12.97 33.31 -4.85
N CYS A 847 -13.74 33.88 -3.91
CA CYS A 847 -14.72 34.92 -4.15
C CYS A 847 -14.58 36.05 -3.11
N GLY A 848 -13.89 37.12 -3.46
CA GLY A 848 -13.47 38.16 -2.52
C GLY A 848 -12.52 37.59 -1.48
N GLU A 849 -12.90 37.68 -0.19
CA GLU A 849 -12.12 37.11 0.91
C GLU A 849 -12.47 35.64 1.21
N LYS A 850 -13.51 35.10 0.60
CA LYS A 850 -13.98 33.72 0.83
C LYS A 850 -13.20 32.74 -0.03
N ARG A 851 -12.88 31.59 0.58
CA ARG A 851 -12.17 30.48 -0.08
C ARG A 851 -12.84 29.17 0.26
N ALA A 852 -12.92 28.28 -0.69
CA ALA A 852 -13.38 26.91 -0.51
C ALA A 852 -12.68 25.99 -1.51
N ALA A 853 -12.34 24.77 -1.12
CA ALA A 853 -11.64 23.82 -1.96
C ALA A 853 -12.54 22.63 -2.33
N ALA A 854 -12.49 22.24 -3.60
CA ALA A 854 -12.96 20.94 -4.07
C ALA A 854 -11.74 20.00 -4.04
N LEU A 855 -11.60 19.24 -2.98
CA LEU A 855 -10.45 18.36 -2.70
C LEU A 855 -10.92 16.91 -2.54
N LEU A 856 -11.36 16.52 -1.35
CA LEU A 856 -11.73 15.14 -1.04
C LEU A 856 -13.14 14.77 -1.54
N GLY A 857 -14.09 15.71 -1.41
CA GLY A 857 -15.48 15.52 -1.83
C GLY A 857 -15.76 15.89 -3.29
N GLY A 858 -14.76 16.43 -4.02
CA GLY A 858 -14.92 16.86 -5.41
C GLY A 858 -15.81 18.08 -5.63
N CYS A 859 -16.30 18.72 -4.57
CA CYS A 859 -17.11 19.92 -4.57
C CYS A 859 -16.67 20.88 -3.48
N ALA A 860 -16.83 22.18 -3.72
CA ALA A 860 -16.67 23.21 -2.71
C ALA A 860 -18.03 23.84 -2.37
N GLU A 861 -18.23 24.32 -1.14
CA GLU A 861 -19.44 25.04 -0.77
C GLU A 861 -19.08 26.41 -0.21
N MET A 862 -19.94 27.40 -0.48
CA MET A 862 -19.69 28.78 -0.10
C MET A 862 -21.00 29.50 0.19
N GLU A 863 -21.07 30.28 1.25
CA GLU A 863 -22.22 31.16 1.56
C GLU A 863 -22.02 32.52 0.91
N LEU A 864 -22.95 32.97 0.07
CA LEU A 864 -22.84 34.20 -0.71
C LEU A 864 -24.00 35.14 -0.46
N GLY A 865 -23.75 36.45 -0.48
CA GLY A 865 -24.81 37.47 -0.50
C GLY A 865 -25.52 37.46 -1.85
N LYS A 866 -26.64 38.17 -1.94
CA LYS A 866 -27.38 38.32 -3.19
C LYS A 866 -26.63 39.22 -4.18
N GLY A 867 -26.43 38.71 -5.42
CA GLY A 867 -25.87 39.49 -6.51
C GLY A 867 -24.91 38.74 -7.42
N ALA A 868 -24.23 39.48 -8.29
CA ALA A 868 -23.22 38.98 -9.18
C ALA A 868 -21.87 38.80 -8.41
N HIS A 869 -21.28 37.63 -8.50
CA HIS A 869 -20.03 37.27 -7.84
C HIS A 869 -18.97 36.89 -8.86
N ALA A 870 -17.80 37.51 -8.76
CA ALA A 870 -16.63 37.14 -9.54
C ALA A 870 -15.83 36.08 -8.79
N PHE A 871 -15.55 34.98 -9.44
CA PHE A 871 -14.78 33.87 -8.91
C PHE A 871 -13.44 33.75 -9.63
N THR A 872 -12.40 33.47 -8.85
CA THR A 872 -11.15 32.89 -9.35
C THR A 872 -11.12 31.43 -8.94
N VAL A 873 -10.75 30.55 -9.87
CA VAL A 873 -10.55 29.11 -9.62
C VAL A 873 -9.09 28.79 -9.85
N ARG A 874 -8.39 28.38 -8.81
CA ARG A 874 -7.03 27.86 -8.91
C ARG A 874 -7.10 26.35 -9.01
N CYS A 875 -6.67 25.81 -10.15
CA CYS A 875 -6.76 24.40 -10.50
C CYS A 875 -5.37 23.78 -10.54
N TYR A 876 -5.15 22.71 -9.81
CA TYR A 876 -3.85 22.05 -9.61
C TYR A 876 -3.77 20.76 -10.45
N SER A 877 -2.63 20.58 -11.12
CA SER A 877 -2.32 19.34 -11.86
C SER A 877 -1.82 18.22 -10.94
N THR A 878 -1.55 17.05 -11.52
CA THR A 878 -0.77 15.98 -10.91
C THR A 878 0.71 16.10 -11.30
N MET A 879 1.58 15.26 -10.76
CA MET A 879 2.99 15.17 -11.17
C MET A 879 3.21 14.31 -12.41
N ARG A 880 2.19 13.61 -12.91
CA ARG A 880 2.28 12.58 -13.94
C ARG A 880 2.93 13.07 -15.24
N ASN A 881 2.55 14.24 -15.69
CA ASN A 881 3.07 14.79 -16.96
C ASN A 881 4.49 15.38 -16.85
N ARG A 882 5.03 15.55 -15.64
CA ARG A 882 6.42 15.99 -15.43
C ARG A 882 7.38 14.82 -15.23
N PHE A 883 6.97 13.78 -14.49
CA PHE A 883 7.84 12.69 -14.05
C PHE A 883 7.56 11.34 -14.71
N GLY A 884 6.42 11.18 -15.38
CA GLY A 884 6.04 9.94 -16.07
C GLY A 884 5.25 8.95 -15.20
N PRO A 885 5.17 7.69 -15.61
CA PRO A 885 5.84 7.04 -16.74
C PRO A 885 5.33 7.50 -18.13
N PHE A 886 6.23 7.91 -19.02
CA PHE A 886 5.85 8.48 -20.33
C PHE A 886 5.58 7.44 -21.41
N HIS A 887 6.17 6.26 -21.29
CA HIS A 887 6.18 5.21 -22.31
C HIS A 887 5.46 3.94 -21.88
N TRP A 888 4.45 4.10 -20.98
CA TRP A 888 3.68 3.00 -20.43
C TRP A 888 2.27 2.96 -21.02
N VAL A 889 1.86 1.79 -21.56
CA VAL A 889 0.53 1.59 -22.19
C VAL A 889 -0.46 0.83 -21.33
N GLN A 890 -0.01 0.14 -20.28
CA GLN A 890 -0.91 -0.57 -19.39
C GLN A 890 -1.69 0.39 -18.50
N ASN A 891 -2.79 -0.08 -17.94
CA ASN A 891 -3.57 0.70 -17.00
C ASN A 891 -2.77 0.95 -15.72
N GLU A 892 -2.58 2.21 -15.35
CA GLU A 892 -1.87 2.62 -14.13
C GLU A 892 -2.64 2.24 -12.85
N ASP A 893 -3.92 1.96 -12.96
CA ASP A 893 -4.79 1.65 -11.82
C ASP A 893 -4.43 0.31 -11.15
N GLY A 894 -3.84 -0.61 -11.91
CA GLY A 894 -3.34 -1.90 -11.40
C GLY A 894 -1.97 -1.83 -10.75
N GLY A 895 -1.32 -0.68 -10.78
CA GLY A 895 -0.04 -0.42 -10.13
C GLY A 895 1.02 0.14 -11.07
N VAL A 896 1.83 1.06 -10.54
CA VAL A 896 3.00 1.64 -11.20
C VAL A 896 4.24 1.32 -10.38
N SER A 897 5.19 0.63 -10.98
CA SER A 897 6.44 0.16 -10.40
C SER A 897 7.65 0.73 -11.17
N PRO A 898 8.88 0.49 -10.73
CA PRO A 898 10.08 0.89 -11.48
C PRO A 898 10.07 0.41 -12.93
N ASP A 899 9.51 -0.77 -13.21
CA ASP A 899 9.42 -1.33 -14.57
C ASP A 899 8.51 -0.52 -15.51
N SER A 900 7.56 0.24 -14.95
CA SER A 900 6.70 1.13 -15.74
C SER A 900 7.46 2.31 -16.38
N PHE A 901 8.62 2.66 -15.85
CA PHE A 901 9.47 3.77 -16.33
C PHE A 901 10.55 3.32 -17.29
N THR A 902 10.86 2.03 -17.35
CA THR A 902 12.05 1.50 -18.04
C THR A 902 11.67 0.63 -19.23
N LEU A 903 12.65 0.29 -20.07
CA LEU A 903 12.47 -0.65 -21.19
C LEU A 903 12.52 -2.11 -20.73
N ARG A 904 12.87 -2.37 -19.48
CA ARG A 904 13.02 -3.71 -18.96
C ARG A 904 11.66 -4.39 -18.86
N GLY A 905 11.55 -5.58 -19.43
CA GLY A 905 10.40 -6.46 -19.24
C GLY A 905 10.61 -7.31 -17.99
N GLY A 906 10.48 -6.72 -16.79
CA GLY A 906 10.66 -7.45 -15.55
C GLY A 906 12.04 -8.11 -15.43
N TRP A 907 13.09 -7.43 -15.11
CA TRP A 907 14.43 -7.96 -14.77
C TRP A 907 15.05 -9.03 -15.72
N THR A 908 14.53 -9.18 -16.94
CA THR A 908 15.08 -10.12 -17.93
C THR A 908 15.76 -9.42 -19.08
N ASP A 909 16.82 -10.07 -19.62
CA ASP A 909 17.69 -9.50 -20.65
C ASP A 909 17.07 -9.46 -22.04
N GLU A 910 16.08 -10.29 -22.33
CA GLU A 910 15.72 -10.63 -23.68
C GLU A 910 14.48 -9.91 -24.21
N HIS A 911 13.72 -9.24 -23.37
CA HIS A 911 12.41 -8.75 -23.78
C HIS A 911 12.26 -7.26 -23.52
N THR A 912 11.79 -6.56 -24.52
CA THR A 912 11.19 -5.24 -24.36
C THR A 912 10.00 -5.37 -23.41
N ASN A 913 9.89 -4.47 -22.44
CA ASN A 913 8.74 -4.43 -21.53
C ASN A 913 7.45 -4.44 -22.38
N PRO A 914 6.54 -5.41 -22.21
CA PRO A 914 5.31 -5.49 -23.00
C PRO A 914 4.38 -4.28 -22.79
N GLY A 915 4.56 -3.54 -21.67
CA GLY A 915 3.88 -2.27 -21.40
C GLY A 915 4.55 -1.06 -22.05
N TYR A 916 5.73 -1.20 -22.66
CA TYR A 916 6.44 -0.07 -23.28
C TYR A 916 5.86 0.31 -24.64
N THR A 917 5.79 1.63 -24.88
CA THR A 917 5.51 2.22 -26.21
C THR A 917 6.53 3.31 -26.53
N PRO A 918 6.99 3.45 -27.79
CA PRO A 918 7.80 4.58 -28.21
C PRO A 918 7.02 5.91 -28.20
N GLU A 919 5.71 5.86 -28.22
CA GLU A 919 4.84 7.03 -28.17
C GLU A 919 4.70 7.56 -26.74
N ARG A 920 4.87 8.87 -26.61
CA ARG A 920 4.69 9.53 -25.32
C ARG A 920 3.24 9.54 -24.88
N ARG A 921 2.98 9.13 -23.65
CA ARG A 921 1.64 9.10 -23.03
C ARG A 921 1.55 10.17 -21.95
N LEU A 922 0.61 11.09 -22.12
CA LEU A 922 0.29 12.15 -21.18
C LEU A 922 -1.14 11.98 -20.66
N VAL A 923 -1.42 12.50 -19.49
CA VAL A 923 -2.77 12.55 -18.93
C VAL A 923 -3.36 13.95 -19.16
N PRO A 924 -4.65 14.05 -19.54
CA PRO A 924 -5.32 15.34 -19.71
C PRO A 924 -5.31 16.17 -18.42
N PHE A 925 -5.23 17.49 -18.54
CA PHE A 925 -5.28 18.42 -17.43
C PHE A 925 -6.05 19.69 -17.81
N GLY A 926 -6.90 20.19 -16.90
CA GLY A 926 -7.62 21.45 -17.02
C GLY A 926 -9.12 21.32 -16.80
N LEU A 927 -9.81 22.46 -16.71
CA LEU A 927 -11.25 22.56 -16.51
C LEU A 927 -11.99 22.80 -17.82
N SER A 928 -13.03 22.04 -18.06
CA SER A 928 -13.98 22.28 -19.16
C SER A 928 -15.18 23.15 -18.74
N ALA A 929 -15.61 23.00 -17.48
CA ALA A 929 -16.73 23.75 -16.92
C ALA A 929 -16.62 23.87 -15.40
N VAL A 930 -17.47 24.75 -14.83
CA VAL A 930 -17.80 24.78 -13.41
C VAL A 930 -19.32 24.72 -13.28
N GLU A 931 -19.82 23.77 -12.55
CA GLU A 931 -21.23 23.67 -12.20
C GLU A 931 -21.49 24.37 -10.87
N ILE A 932 -22.47 25.26 -10.85
CA ILE A 932 -22.95 25.95 -9.66
C ILE A 932 -24.36 25.46 -9.36
N SER A 933 -24.56 24.94 -8.17
CA SER A 933 -25.85 24.52 -7.65
C SER A 933 -26.27 25.47 -6.55
N PHE A 934 -27.56 25.85 -6.54
CA PHE A 934 -28.18 26.80 -5.62
C PHE A 934 -29.25 26.11 -4.80
#